data_e5ae70853542541de80ae54a1ac2b067
#
_entry.id   e5ae70853542541de80ae54a1ac2b067
#
_cell.length_a   1.000
_cell.length_b   1.000
_cell.length_c   1.000
_cell.angle_alpha   90.00
_cell.angle_beta   90.00
_cell.angle_gamma   90.00
#
_symmetry.space_group_name_H-M   'P 1'
#
loop_
_entity.id
_entity.type
_entity.pdbx_description
1 polymer ?
#
loop_
_entity_poly.entity_id
_entity_poly.type
_entity_poly.pdbx_seq_one_letter_code
_entity_poly.pdbx_strand_id
1 'polypeptide(L)'
;MTTITIKSSFLLSLLLSAGLYAQNIELDAVDVTAEAQEDFLDDTTKKDTSTLAKEAKGETLGDYLEDEQFVDSTSYGPAVGRPVVRGMDGYRVGVTNGNVILNDLSAMSQDHAVGIMARASENIELIKGPSSLLYGNYSGGVIRVTGEEHNKELLRQGYSLDTVSSYGTNGAGTTLGTTLKASDHNLSLSVNGFYHDAERYKDGNNHTVKDSNTLSEQSHIVLGYQADENNVIKIYGDILHKDYGIPNNTAESTSIVMDQEQLGVIWHAQELFPGLEHMQTEVDYSDYLHSEYEGNSADGLFGQKQFTVANTIEVLIGEWELKTNAEYQTSELKVCHDHGHCTHFYNAPRTGVEDGVDLQEKIDQYGHPYAHGHPMPNTFDQRIKFGGSASQFLDDDNELKLALRSEFRQLDPNSENIQEQWLVTDEMDPHYYDTINDFALSGSAGFNGYITSDLAFNTSLSYIERLPSATELFWNGFHHATNSYIFGDRYLDNEQSVNFDLDLLYTSEPFTSKASLFYYHFFNYIYQNPLFNDNNIQELDPFHQSEVWQIKGVPARVYGIALEENYTKTIDAHKFDLTFKFEAIRARLNSGGNLPRIPTFNGGVSIEHSYKGYKGKISYKYMDKNRFKADNETDTPAYNWVSAFISYHQKTRYLEYELYLKGENLTNEIAYNNLSFLKETAPLAGRQISIGLEMKF
;
A
#
# COMPACT_ATOMS: atom_id res chain seq x y z
N MET A 1 8.76 22.62 -24.24
CA MET A 1 9.29 21.29 -23.93
C MET A 1 8.74 20.33 -24.95
N THR A 2 9.59 19.56 -25.61
CA THR A 2 9.24 18.82 -26.83
C THR A 2 8.76 17.44 -26.46
N THR A 3 7.50 17.18 -26.65
CA THR A 3 6.83 15.90 -26.41
C THR A 3 7.40 14.86 -27.40
N ILE A 4 8.07 13.84 -26.91
CA ILE A 4 8.51 12.67 -27.71
C ILE A 4 7.35 11.67 -27.71
N THR A 5 6.60 11.68 -28.80
CA THR A 5 5.57 10.68 -29.06
C THR A 5 6.22 9.43 -29.63
N ILE A 6 6.41 8.38 -28.86
CA ILE A 6 6.85 7.08 -29.34
C ILE A 6 5.64 6.37 -29.94
N LYS A 7 5.61 6.26 -31.26
CA LYS A 7 4.58 5.50 -31.97
C LYS A 7 4.82 3.99 -31.79
N SER A 8 3.85 3.31 -31.25
CA SER A 8 3.75 1.85 -31.00
C SER A 8 3.66 1.01 -32.29
N SER A 9 4.70 1.02 -33.13
CA SER A 9 4.71 0.24 -34.38
C SER A 9 5.88 -0.75 -34.52
N PHE A 10 6.66 -1.03 -33.47
CA PHE A 10 7.90 -1.82 -33.60
C PHE A 10 7.90 -3.17 -32.90
N LEU A 11 6.81 -3.59 -32.22
CA LEU A 11 6.80 -4.83 -31.41
C LEU A 11 6.16 -6.07 -32.07
N LEU A 12 5.74 -6.00 -33.33
CA LEU A 12 5.01 -7.13 -33.96
C LEU A 12 5.82 -8.00 -34.92
N SER A 13 7.12 -7.79 -35.12
CA SER A 13 7.89 -8.48 -36.16
C SER A 13 8.94 -9.52 -35.70
N LEU A 14 8.99 -9.87 -34.38
CA LEU A 14 10.00 -10.81 -33.85
C LEU A 14 9.46 -12.18 -33.38
N LEU A 15 8.20 -12.50 -33.62
CA LEU A 15 7.53 -13.69 -33.06
C LEU A 15 7.39 -14.90 -34.03
N LEU A 16 8.15 -15.00 -35.09
CA LEU A 16 7.99 -16.12 -36.08
C LEU A 16 9.28 -16.81 -36.45
N SER A 17 10.02 -17.40 -35.50
CA SER A 17 10.92 -18.53 -35.83
C SER A 17 11.53 -19.20 -34.58
N ALA A 18 10.85 -20.12 -33.93
CA ALA A 18 11.47 -21.14 -33.09
C ALA A 18 10.65 -22.43 -33.16
N GLY A 19 11.22 -23.41 -33.85
CA GLY A 19 10.63 -24.73 -33.97
C GLY A 19 10.67 -25.53 -32.65
N LEU A 20 9.58 -26.15 -32.34
CA LEU A 20 9.28 -26.95 -31.16
C LEU A 20 10.06 -28.26 -31.10
N TYR A 21 10.87 -28.46 -30.08
CA TYR A 21 11.21 -29.78 -29.54
C TYR A 21 11.05 -29.77 -28.04
N ALA A 22 10.02 -30.45 -27.55
CA ALA A 22 9.73 -30.57 -26.10
C ALA A 22 10.40 -31.83 -25.55
N GLN A 23 11.15 -31.68 -24.45
CA GLN A 23 11.50 -32.77 -23.53
C GLN A 23 10.82 -32.49 -22.18
N ASN A 24 10.05 -33.48 -21.69
CA ASN A 24 9.45 -33.43 -20.35
C ASN A 24 10.54 -33.48 -19.28
N ILE A 25 10.55 -32.53 -18.38
CA ILE A 25 11.31 -32.59 -17.11
C ILE A 25 10.24 -32.76 -16.01
N GLU A 26 10.29 -33.88 -15.31
CA GLU A 26 9.55 -34.08 -14.08
C GLU A 26 10.22 -33.23 -13.00
N LEU A 27 9.47 -32.35 -12.36
CA LEU A 27 9.90 -31.65 -11.15
C LEU A 27 9.61 -32.59 -9.97
N ASP A 28 10.59 -32.81 -9.11
CA ASP A 28 10.40 -33.49 -7.82
C ASP A 28 9.37 -32.74 -6.98
N ALA A 29 8.51 -33.48 -6.31
CA ALA A 29 7.57 -32.92 -5.35
C ALA A 29 8.36 -32.26 -4.19
N VAL A 30 8.38 -30.95 -4.16
CA VAL A 30 8.88 -30.19 -3.01
C VAL A 30 7.99 -30.51 -1.81
N ASP A 31 8.60 -30.72 -0.66
CA ASP A 31 7.88 -31.00 0.60
C ASP A 31 7.20 -29.70 1.08
N VAL A 32 6.04 -29.42 0.52
CA VAL A 32 5.24 -28.18 0.69
C VAL A 32 4.88 -27.96 2.18
N THR A 33 4.94 -28.99 3.02
CA THR A 33 4.55 -28.92 4.43
C THR A 33 5.63 -28.27 5.31
N ALA A 34 6.89 -28.59 5.09
CA ALA A 34 8.00 -28.01 5.86
C ALA A 34 8.20 -26.54 5.51
N GLU A 35 8.18 -26.19 4.21
CA GLU A 35 8.32 -24.81 3.74
C GLU A 35 7.19 -23.90 4.24
N ALA A 36 5.94 -24.38 4.24
CA ALA A 36 4.80 -23.60 4.78
C ALA A 36 4.88 -23.38 6.30
N GLN A 37 5.55 -24.27 7.05
CA GLN A 37 5.75 -24.11 8.49
C GLN A 37 6.88 -23.11 8.80
N GLU A 38 7.98 -23.15 8.05
CA GLU A 38 9.07 -22.18 8.20
C GLU A 38 8.61 -20.77 7.87
N ASP A 39 7.91 -20.57 6.76
CA ASP A 39 7.34 -19.27 6.39
C ASP A 39 6.35 -18.72 7.42
N PHE A 40 5.62 -19.60 8.11
CA PHE A 40 4.65 -19.20 9.13
C PHE A 40 5.30 -18.65 10.40
N LEU A 41 6.46 -19.17 10.79
CA LEU A 41 7.20 -18.73 11.98
C LEU A 41 7.90 -17.38 11.76
N ASP A 42 8.09 -16.95 10.52
CA ASP A 42 8.58 -15.61 10.24
C ASP A 42 7.44 -14.57 10.43
N ASP A 43 7.77 -13.41 10.98
CA ASP A 43 6.86 -12.26 11.06
C ASP A 43 6.58 -11.65 9.68
N THR A 44 7.25 -12.13 8.65
CA THR A 44 7.24 -11.63 7.27
C THR A 44 6.58 -12.64 6.35
N THR A 45 5.47 -12.26 5.71
CA THR A 45 4.90 -13.01 4.58
C THR A 45 5.43 -12.42 3.28
N LYS A 46 6.26 -13.16 2.55
CA LYS A 46 6.84 -12.74 1.28
C LYS A 46 6.10 -13.37 0.11
N LYS A 47 5.78 -12.57 -0.89
CA LYS A 47 5.06 -13.00 -2.10
C LYS A 47 5.74 -12.48 -3.37
N ASP A 48 5.87 -13.36 -4.36
CA ASP A 48 6.28 -13.00 -5.72
C ASP A 48 5.16 -12.27 -6.45
N THR A 49 5.48 -11.09 -6.99
CA THR A 49 4.47 -10.23 -7.64
C THR A 49 3.92 -10.80 -8.92
N SER A 50 4.70 -11.59 -9.66
CA SER A 50 4.22 -12.22 -10.90
C SER A 50 3.14 -13.27 -10.60
N THR A 51 3.22 -13.93 -9.46
CA THR A 51 2.20 -14.88 -9.01
C THR A 51 0.94 -14.16 -8.54
N LEU A 52 1.08 -13.12 -7.70
CA LEU A 52 -0.05 -12.33 -7.21
C LEU A 52 -0.84 -11.67 -8.34
N ALA A 53 -0.15 -11.08 -9.30
CA ALA A 53 -0.74 -10.33 -10.41
C ALA A 53 -1.70 -11.15 -11.28
N LYS A 54 -1.48 -12.46 -11.43
CA LYS A 54 -2.35 -13.32 -12.23
C LYS A 54 -3.70 -13.55 -11.60
N GLU A 55 -3.74 -13.62 -10.27
CA GLU A 55 -4.94 -13.93 -9.49
C GLU A 55 -5.62 -12.68 -8.93
N ALA A 56 -4.89 -11.57 -8.72
CA ALA A 56 -5.42 -10.31 -8.22
C ALA A 56 -6.55 -9.76 -9.10
N LYS A 57 -7.58 -9.19 -8.49
CA LYS A 57 -8.73 -8.65 -9.23
C LYS A 57 -8.42 -7.37 -10.00
N GLY A 58 -7.38 -6.62 -9.60
CA GLY A 58 -6.93 -5.36 -10.20
C GLY A 58 -5.40 -5.25 -10.23
N GLU A 59 -4.89 -4.06 -10.48
CA GLU A 59 -3.46 -3.78 -10.62
C GLU A 59 -2.89 -2.93 -9.46
N THR A 60 -3.68 -2.69 -8.40
CA THR A 60 -3.23 -1.91 -7.25
C THR A 60 -2.52 -2.78 -6.22
N LEU A 61 -1.73 -2.16 -5.36
CA LEU A 61 -1.03 -2.85 -4.28
C LEU A 61 -2.00 -3.55 -3.31
N GLY A 62 -3.16 -2.93 -3.05
CA GLY A 62 -4.21 -3.52 -2.24
C GLY A 62 -4.84 -4.74 -2.90
N ASP A 63 -5.10 -4.70 -4.21
CA ASP A 63 -5.65 -5.85 -4.95
C ASP A 63 -4.72 -7.07 -4.94
N TYR A 64 -3.40 -6.84 -4.91
CA TYR A 64 -2.41 -7.92 -4.88
C TYR A 64 -2.36 -8.65 -3.53
N LEU A 65 -2.73 -7.97 -2.44
CA LEU A 65 -2.66 -8.51 -1.09
C LEU A 65 -4.03 -8.92 -0.51
N GLU A 66 -5.14 -8.71 -1.23
CA GLU A 66 -6.51 -8.92 -0.73
C GLU A 66 -6.84 -10.39 -0.36
N ASP A 67 -6.04 -11.34 -0.83
CA ASP A 67 -6.18 -12.76 -0.46
C ASP A 67 -5.46 -13.13 0.85
N GLU A 68 -4.64 -12.23 1.41
CA GLU A 68 -4.00 -12.44 2.71
C GLU A 68 -5.00 -12.20 3.85
N GLN A 69 -4.84 -12.95 4.96
CA GLN A 69 -5.73 -12.80 6.13
C GLN A 69 -5.66 -11.38 6.71
N PHE A 70 -6.81 -10.77 6.94
CA PHE A 70 -6.98 -9.42 7.45
C PHE A 70 -6.40 -8.33 6.56
N VAL A 71 -6.24 -8.60 5.28
CA VAL A 71 -5.84 -7.59 4.30
C VAL A 71 -6.99 -7.37 3.32
N ASP A 72 -7.39 -6.13 3.20
CA ASP A 72 -8.39 -5.65 2.26
C ASP A 72 -7.79 -4.50 1.42
N SER A 73 -8.51 -4.04 0.41
CA SER A 73 -8.11 -2.91 -0.42
C SER A 73 -9.13 -1.78 -0.32
N THR A 74 -8.68 -0.53 -0.20
CA THR A 74 -9.54 0.61 -0.52
C THR A 74 -9.90 0.58 -2.00
N SER A 75 -10.93 1.32 -2.42
CA SER A 75 -11.28 1.41 -3.84
C SER A 75 -11.94 2.74 -4.15
N TYR A 76 -11.30 3.50 -5.05
CA TYR A 76 -11.80 4.74 -5.63
C TYR A 76 -11.75 4.68 -7.18
N GLY A 77 -11.99 3.50 -7.72
CA GLY A 77 -11.77 3.19 -9.12
C GLY A 77 -10.53 2.31 -9.32
N PRO A 78 -10.17 1.96 -10.56
CA PRO A 78 -9.14 0.96 -10.87
C PRO A 78 -7.72 1.37 -10.49
N ALA A 79 -7.46 2.68 -10.35
CA ALA A 79 -6.12 3.20 -10.05
C ALA A 79 -5.79 3.24 -8.56
N VAL A 80 -6.83 3.29 -7.71
CA VAL A 80 -6.68 3.57 -6.28
C VAL A 80 -7.11 2.36 -5.47
N GLY A 81 -6.13 1.71 -4.87
CA GLY A 81 -6.31 0.56 -3.99
C GLY A 81 -5.13 0.49 -3.02
N ARG A 82 -5.24 1.22 -1.89
CA ARG A 82 -4.27 1.12 -0.81
C ARG A 82 -4.62 -0.07 0.07
N PRO A 83 -3.63 -0.87 0.51
CA PRO A 83 -3.87 -1.96 1.45
C PRO A 83 -4.41 -1.46 2.78
N VAL A 84 -5.41 -2.17 3.29
CA VAL A 84 -5.99 -2.00 4.63
C VAL A 84 -5.66 -3.26 5.42
N VAL A 85 -4.91 -3.14 6.50
CA VAL A 85 -4.47 -4.28 7.31
C VAL A 85 -5.16 -4.25 8.66
N ARG A 86 -5.87 -5.32 9.02
CA ARG A 86 -6.64 -5.41 10.28
C ARG A 86 -7.65 -4.27 10.46
N GLY A 87 -8.22 -3.78 9.35
CA GLY A 87 -9.14 -2.65 9.34
C GLY A 87 -8.48 -1.28 9.58
N MET A 88 -7.16 -1.21 9.48
CA MET A 88 -6.38 0.03 9.61
C MET A 88 -5.82 0.45 8.25
N ASP A 89 -5.92 1.72 7.92
CA ASP A 89 -5.44 2.33 6.69
C ASP A 89 -4.58 3.59 6.95
N GLY A 90 -4.22 4.28 5.90
CA GLY A 90 -3.51 5.54 5.95
C GLY A 90 -2.17 5.43 6.70
N TYR A 91 -1.94 6.35 7.61
CA TYR A 91 -0.70 6.43 8.39
C TYR A 91 -0.48 5.29 9.40
N ARG A 92 -1.37 4.29 9.48
CA ARG A 92 -1.21 3.09 10.33
C ARG A 92 -0.64 1.90 9.60
N VAL A 93 -0.58 1.95 8.27
CA VAL A 93 0.04 0.92 7.43
C VAL A 93 1.20 1.55 6.67
N GLY A 94 2.43 1.12 6.97
CA GLY A 94 3.62 1.56 6.26
C GLY A 94 3.68 0.94 4.86
N VAL A 95 4.02 1.74 3.86
CA VAL A 95 4.43 1.22 2.55
C VAL A 95 5.84 1.70 2.29
N THR A 96 6.76 0.76 2.03
CA THR A 96 8.18 1.07 1.80
C THR A 96 8.66 0.51 0.47
N ASN A 97 9.60 1.21 -0.16
CA ASN A 97 10.43 0.69 -1.22
C ASN A 97 11.77 0.29 -0.61
N GLY A 98 12.04 -1.03 -0.50
CA GLY A 98 13.16 -1.51 0.31
C GLY A 98 13.07 -1.05 1.77
N ASN A 99 14.10 -0.35 2.24
CA ASN A 99 14.19 0.13 3.62
C ASN A 99 13.72 1.59 3.79
N VAL A 100 13.30 2.25 2.71
CA VAL A 100 12.89 3.66 2.69
C VAL A 100 11.37 3.76 2.58
N ILE A 101 10.75 4.63 3.39
CA ILE A 101 9.31 4.91 3.25
C ILE A 101 9.01 5.46 1.86
N LEU A 102 7.98 4.93 1.20
CA LEU A 102 7.57 5.40 -0.10
C LEU A 102 7.12 6.87 -0.04
N ASN A 103 7.69 7.68 -0.92
CA ASN A 103 7.34 9.10 -1.01
C ASN A 103 6.07 9.26 -1.85
N ASP A 104 4.94 9.04 -1.23
CA ASP A 104 3.63 9.32 -1.80
C ASP A 104 2.69 9.93 -0.75
N LEU A 105 1.56 10.43 -1.17
CA LEU A 105 0.54 10.99 -0.29
C LEU A 105 -0.66 10.06 -0.12
N SER A 106 -0.54 8.78 -0.49
CA SER A 106 -1.63 7.80 -0.40
C SER A 106 -2.08 7.52 1.04
N ALA A 107 -1.22 7.79 2.03
CA ALA A 107 -1.57 7.69 3.44
C ALA A 107 -2.44 8.86 3.94
N MET A 108 -2.37 10.02 3.27
CA MET A 108 -3.09 11.23 3.64
C MET A 108 -4.58 11.12 3.32
N SER A 109 -4.89 10.67 2.12
CA SER A 109 -6.26 10.52 1.64
C SER A 109 -6.44 9.27 0.79
N GLN A 110 -7.64 8.69 0.85
CA GLN A 110 -7.95 7.43 0.19
C GLN A 110 -8.08 7.52 -1.33
N ASP A 111 -8.21 8.71 -1.90
CA ASP A 111 -8.27 8.98 -3.33
C ASP A 111 -6.89 9.04 -3.99
N HIS A 112 -5.83 9.15 -3.21
CA HIS A 112 -4.48 9.17 -3.72
C HIS A 112 -3.98 7.73 -4.00
N ALA A 113 -3.55 7.48 -5.23
CA ALA A 113 -2.95 6.21 -5.59
C ALA A 113 -1.60 6.00 -4.89
N VAL A 114 -1.27 4.75 -4.60
CA VAL A 114 0.06 4.40 -4.10
C VAL A 114 1.10 4.70 -5.18
N GLY A 115 2.22 5.30 -4.80
CA GLY A 115 3.30 5.74 -5.66
C GLY A 115 4.17 4.61 -6.24
N ILE A 116 3.55 3.48 -6.62
CA ILE A 116 4.21 2.35 -7.25
C ILE A 116 3.21 1.55 -8.08
N MET A 117 3.66 0.95 -9.18
CA MET A 117 2.95 -0.16 -9.83
C MET A 117 3.41 -1.46 -9.19
N ALA A 118 2.51 -2.19 -8.54
CA ALA A 118 2.83 -3.42 -7.83
C ALA A 118 3.54 -4.44 -8.75
N ARG A 119 3.11 -4.54 -10.00
CA ARG A 119 3.70 -5.43 -11.01
C ARG A 119 5.15 -5.07 -11.41
N ALA A 120 5.60 -3.85 -11.16
CA ALA A 120 6.98 -3.45 -11.43
C ALA A 120 7.95 -3.95 -10.35
N SER A 121 7.46 -4.34 -9.18
CA SER A 121 8.24 -4.91 -8.08
C SER A 121 8.49 -6.40 -8.30
N GLU A 122 9.52 -6.96 -7.67
CA GLU A 122 9.78 -8.40 -7.70
C GLU A 122 9.02 -9.12 -6.59
N ASN A 123 9.03 -8.56 -5.38
CA ASN A 123 8.35 -9.14 -4.24
C ASN A 123 7.58 -8.08 -3.45
N ILE A 124 6.54 -8.53 -2.78
CA ILE A 124 5.80 -7.78 -1.78
C ILE A 124 5.87 -8.57 -0.47
N GLU A 125 6.25 -7.89 0.59
CA GLU A 125 6.38 -8.48 1.93
C GLU A 125 5.38 -7.79 2.86
N LEU A 126 4.59 -8.58 3.57
CA LEU A 126 3.74 -8.10 4.66
C LEU A 126 4.42 -8.43 5.98
N ILE A 127 4.92 -7.41 6.68
CA ILE A 127 5.71 -7.53 7.91
C ILE A 127 4.87 -7.10 9.10
N LYS A 128 4.77 -7.96 10.09
CA LYS A 128 3.96 -7.78 11.30
C LYS A 128 4.84 -7.94 12.54
N GLY A 129 4.26 -7.72 13.73
CA GLY A 129 4.92 -7.98 15.01
C GLY A 129 6.27 -7.27 15.18
N PRO A 130 7.24 -7.88 15.88
CA PRO A 130 8.53 -7.29 16.19
C PRO A 130 9.31 -6.81 14.96
N SER A 131 9.32 -7.59 13.87
CA SER A 131 10.09 -7.29 12.66
C SER A 131 9.62 -6.01 11.96
N SER A 132 8.37 -5.60 12.13
CA SER A 132 7.84 -4.37 11.54
C SER A 132 8.50 -3.09 12.09
N LEU A 133 9.00 -3.14 13.34
CA LEU A 133 9.64 -2.00 13.98
C LEU A 133 11.00 -1.64 13.38
N LEU A 134 11.60 -2.51 12.58
CA LEU A 134 12.77 -2.12 11.78
C LEU A 134 12.45 -1.02 10.77
N TYR A 135 11.21 -1.00 10.24
CA TYR A 135 10.83 -0.13 9.13
C TYR A 135 9.90 1.03 9.55
N GLY A 136 9.18 0.92 10.68
CA GLY A 136 8.32 2.02 11.12
C GLY A 136 7.47 1.75 12.35
N ASN A 137 6.80 2.81 12.81
CA ASN A 137 5.87 2.81 13.94
C ASN A 137 4.42 2.65 13.44
N TYR A 138 4.11 1.52 12.80
CA TYR A 138 2.82 1.28 12.15
C TYR A 138 2.04 0.19 12.88
N SER A 139 0.90 0.52 13.46
CA SER A 139 0.06 -0.45 14.20
C SER A 139 -0.53 -1.53 13.29
N GLY A 140 -0.75 -1.26 12.01
CA GLY A 140 -1.19 -2.24 11.02
C GLY A 140 -0.07 -3.10 10.43
N GLY A 141 1.20 -2.74 10.68
CA GLY A 141 2.36 -3.39 10.08
C GLY A 141 2.90 -2.63 8.86
N VAL A 142 3.84 -3.27 8.17
CA VAL A 142 4.55 -2.69 7.02
C VAL A 142 4.35 -3.57 5.79
N ILE A 143 4.07 -2.94 4.67
CA ILE A 143 4.11 -3.54 3.35
C ILE A 143 5.38 -3.04 2.67
N ARG A 144 6.32 -3.95 2.48
CA ARG A 144 7.62 -3.67 1.88
C ARG A 144 7.62 -4.21 0.46
N VAL A 145 7.81 -3.34 -0.52
CA VAL A 145 8.03 -3.72 -1.92
C VAL A 145 9.52 -3.74 -2.20
N THR A 146 9.98 -4.74 -2.93
CA THR A 146 11.41 -4.89 -3.25
C THR A 146 11.60 -5.23 -4.72
N GLY A 147 12.64 -4.65 -5.30
CA GLY A 147 13.09 -4.91 -6.66
C GLY A 147 14.52 -5.44 -6.69
N GLU A 148 15.10 -5.50 -7.88
CA GLU A 148 16.48 -5.98 -8.11
C GLU A 148 17.54 -5.19 -7.34
N GLU A 149 17.30 -3.91 -7.08
CA GLU A 149 18.20 -3.02 -6.34
C GLU A 149 18.42 -3.48 -4.89
N HIS A 150 17.43 -4.16 -4.28
CA HIS A 150 17.47 -4.62 -2.90
C HIS A 150 18.11 -6.03 -2.75
N ASN A 151 18.35 -6.74 -3.84
CA ASN A 151 19.05 -8.01 -3.80
C ASN A 151 20.52 -7.80 -3.42
N LYS A 152 20.99 -8.51 -2.40
CA LYS A 152 22.38 -8.37 -1.89
C LYS A 152 23.45 -8.89 -2.84
N GLU A 153 23.07 -9.67 -3.84
CA GLU A 153 23.96 -10.25 -4.86
C GLU A 153 23.71 -9.59 -6.21
N LEU A 154 24.69 -9.68 -7.11
CA LEU A 154 24.45 -9.38 -8.51
C LEU A 154 23.60 -10.45 -9.18
N LEU A 155 22.93 -10.08 -10.26
CA LEU A 155 22.27 -11.02 -11.16
C LEU A 155 23.25 -12.11 -11.61
N ARG A 156 22.76 -13.34 -11.76
CA ARG A 156 23.55 -14.44 -12.33
C ARG A 156 24.02 -14.07 -13.74
N GLN A 157 25.24 -14.48 -14.08
CA GLN A 157 25.83 -14.21 -15.40
C GLN A 157 24.93 -14.72 -16.52
N GLY A 158 24.66 -13.86 -17.49
CA GLY A 158 23.81 -14.15 -18.63
C GLY A 158 22.84 -12.99 -18.93
N TYR A 159 21.78 -13.32 -19.61
CA TYR A 159 20.68 -12.38 -19.88
C TYR A 159 19.35 -13.11 -19.77
N SER A 160 18.32 -12.40 -19.41
CA SER A 160 16.92 -12.84 -19.46
C SER A 160 16.02 -11.72 -19.96
N LEU A 161 14.92 -12.10 -20.57
CA LEU A 161 13.86 -11.18 -20.99
C LEU A 161 12.53 -11.74 -20.52
N ASP A 162 11.89 -11.04 -19.60
CA ASP A 162 10.58 -11.37 -19.11
C ASP A 162 9.56 -10.39 -19.70
N THR A 163 8.44 -10.90 -20.20
CA THR A 163 7.37 -10.08 -20.75
C THR A 163 6.02 -10.50 -20.21
N VAL A 164 5.16 -9.53 -19.99
CA VAL A 164 3.76 -9.73 -19.63
C VAL A 164 2.88 -8.93 -20.57
N SER A 165 1.79 -9.53 -21.01
CA SER A 165 0.74 -8.85 -21.76
C SER A 165 -0.62 -9.39 -21.31
N SER A 166 -1.55 -8.51 -21.02
CA SER A 166 -2.93 -8.88 -20.75
C SER A 166 -3.91 -7.89 -21.34
N TYR A 167 -5.10 -8.37 -21.62
CA TYR A 167 -6.23 -7.56 -22.06
C TYR A 167 -7.49 -8.03 -21.34
N GLY A 168 -8.22 -7.09 -20.79
CA GLY A 168 -9.46 -7.37 -20.09
C GLY A 168 -10.60 -6.42 -20.48
N THR A 169 -11.80 -6.92 -20.31
CA THR A 169 -13.05 -6.18 -20.57
C THR A 169 -13.45 -5.34 -19.35
N ASN A 170 -14.33 -4.38 -19.55
CA ASN A 170 -15.04 -3.66 -18.48
C ASN A 170 -14.11 -3.03 -17.43
N GLY A 171 -13.13 -2.23 -17.88
CA GLY A 171 -12.21 -1.52 -16.97
C GLY A 171 -11.05 -2.37 -16.44
N ALA A 172 -10.91 -3.64 -16.87
CA ALA A 172 -9.71 -4.43 -16.58
C ALA A 172 -8.52 -4.05 -17.49
N GLY A 173 -8.78 -3.37 -18.62
CA GLY A 173 -7.79 -2.68 -19.43
C GLY A 173 -6.77 -3.54 -20.14
N THR A 174 -5.69 -2.89 -20.56
CA THR A 174 -4.52 -3.50 -21.21
C THR A 174 -3.31 -3.31 -20.31
N THR A 175 -2.62 -4.39 -19.97
CA THR A 175 -1.35 -4.35 -19.25
C THR A 175 -0.24 -4.87 -20.15
N LEU A 176 0.85 -4.13 -20.25
CA LEU A 176 2.07 -4.54 -20.94
C LEU A 176 3.25 -4.34 -20.01
N GLY A 177 4.17 -5.30 -19.98
CA GLY A 177 5.36 -5.20 -19.17
C GLY A 177 6.53 -5.92 -19.82
N THR A 178 7.73 -5.40 -19.58
CA THR A 178 8.98 -6.00 -20.04
C THR A 178 10.07 -5.77 -19.01
N THR A 179 10.79 -6.82 -18.64
CA THR A 179 11.99 -6.75 -17.80
C THR A 179 13.14 -7.42 -18.52
N LEU A 180 14.17 -6.64 -18.81
CA LEU A 180 15.44 -7.12 -19.36
C LEU A 180 16.47 -7.16 -18.24
N LYS A 181 17.08 -8.32 -18.01
CA LYS A 181 18.19 -8.49 -17.07
C LYS A 181 19.42 -8.98 -17.83
N ALA A 182 20.57 -8.40 -17.56
CA ALA A 182 21.84 -8.80 -18.12
C ALA A 182 22.95 -8.68 -17.07
N SER A 183 23.86 -9.63 -17.04
CA SER A 183 25.00 -9.61 -16.13
C SER A 183 26.22 -10.26 -16.76
N ASP A 184 27.38 -9.64 -16.52
CA ASP A 184 28.69 -10.17 -16.90
C ASP A 184 29.71 -9.88 -15.80
N HIS A 185 30.31 -10.93 -15.23
CA HIS A 185 31.31 -10.88 -14.17
C HIS A 185 30.90 -9.95 -13.01
N ASN A 186 31.31 -8.68 -13.08
CA ASN A 186 31.16 -7.70 -11.99
C ASN A 186 30.10 -6.63 -12.27
N LEU A 187 29.38 -6.73 -13.39
CA LEU A 187 28.38 -5.73 -13.78
C LEU A 187 27.03 -6.40 -14.03
N SER A 188 26.00 -5.76 -13.58
CA SER A 188 24.62 -6.14 -13.90
C SER A 188 23.79 -4.93 -14.33
N LEU A 189 22.79 -5.21 -15.16
CA LEU A 189 21.79 -4.26 -15.61
C LEU A 189 20.43 -4.92 -15.51
N SER A 190 19.49 -4.26 -14.88
CA SER A 190 18.06 -4.56 -14.96
C SER A 190 17.32 -3.34 -15.49
N VAL A 191 16.45 -3.53 -16.47
CA VAL A 191 15.57 -2.48 -17.00
C VAL A 191 14.19 -3.06 -17.10
N ASN A 192 13.24 -2.43 -16.45
CA ASN A 192 11.84 -2.77 -16.62
C ASN A 192 10.99 -1.57 -17.04
N GLY A 193 9.90 -1.86 -17.73
CA GLY A 193 8.90 -0.90 -18.11
C GLY A 193 7.52 -1.55 -18.07
N PHE A 194 6.58 -0.89 -17.44
CA PHE A 194 5.19 -1.33 -17.32
C PHE A 194 4.24 -0.24 -17.77
N TYR A 195 3.16 -0.66 -18.39
CA TYR A 195 2.07 0.15 -18.90
C TYR A 195 0.75 -0.51 -18.57
N HIS A 196 -0.19 0.23 -18.02
CA HIS A 196 -1.56 -0.19 -17.81
C HIS A 196 -2.52 0.93 -18.21
N ASP A 197 -3.49 0.63 -19.08
CA ASP A 197 -4.50 1.56 -19.57
C ASP A 197 -5.87 0.89 -19.52
N ALA A 198 -6.80 1.49 -18.81
CA ALA A 198 -8.17 1.01 -18.68
C ALA A 198 -9.20 2.12 -18.86
N GLU A 199 -10.17 1.87 -19.73
CA GLU A 199 -11.33 2.75 -19.90
C GLU A 199 -12.30 2.62 -18.71
N ARG A 200 -13.27 3.53 -18.65
CA ARG A 200 -14.36 3.50 -17.65
C ARG A 200 -15.04 2.16 -17.61
N TYR A 201 -15.31 1.65 -16.41
CA TYR A 201 -16.04 0.40 -16.23
C TYR A 201 -17.54 0.62 -16.05
N LYS A 202 -18.28 -0.48 -16.15
CA LYS A 202 -19.70 -0.58 -15.81
C LYS A 202 -19.85 -1.41 -14.54
N ASP A 203 -20.74 -0.97 -13.67
CA ASP A 203 -21.14 -1.70 -12.48
C ASP A 203 -21.96 -2.98 -12.78
N GLY A 204 -22.37 -3.71 -11.76
CA GLY A 204 -23.22 -4.91 -11.90
C GLY A 204 -24.60 -4.65 -12.51
N ASN A 205 -25.08 -3.42 -12.52
CA ASN A 205 -26.31 -3.01 -13.19
C ASN A 205 -26.09 -2.52 -14.63
N ASN A 206 -24.85 -2.62 -15.14
CA ASN A 206 -24.42 -2.13 -16.44
C ASN A 206 -24.47 -0.58 -16.59
N HIS A 207 -24.48 0.18 -15.51
CA HIS A 207 -24.32 1.62 -15.54
C HIS A 207 -22.83 1.94 -15.63
N THR A 208 -22.45 2.84 -16.55
CA THR A 208 -21.07 3.31 -16.65
C THR A 208 -20.74 4.19 -15.44
N VAL A 209 -19.70 3.84 -14.70
CA VAL A 209 -19.19 4.65 -13.60
C VAL A 209 -18.37 5.80 -14.21
N LYS A 210 -18.81 7.05 -13.92
CA LYS A 210 -18.15 8.25 -14.41
C LYS A 210 -16.74 8.35 -13.77
N ASP A 211 -15.78 8.85 -14.54
CA ASP A 211 -14.42 9.12 -14.07
C ASP A 211 -13.75 7.91 -13.37
N SER A 212 -13.84 6.75 -14.00
CA SER A 212 -13.25 5.49 -13.54
C SER A 212 -12.20 4.91 -14.51
N ASN A 213 -11.65 5.75 -15.39
CA ASN A 213 -10.53 5.39 -16.26
C ASN A 213 -9.20 5.51 -15.51
N THR A 214 -8.18 4.81 -16.00
CA THR A 214 -6.80 4.92 -15.48
C THR A 214 -5.78 4.69 -16.57
N LEU A 215 -4.69 5.44 -16.51
CA LEU A 215 -3.44 5.20 -17.20
C LEU A 215 -2.34 5.15 -16.15
N SER A 216 -1.46 4.15 -16.22
CA SER A 216 -0.29 4.05 -15.34
C SER A 216 0.91 3.59 -16.15
N GLU A 217 2.02 4.27 -16.00
CA GLU A 217 3.28 3.99 -16.68
C GLU A 217 4.43 4.03 -15.66
N GLN A 218 5.28 3.01 -15.64
CA GLN A 218 6.47 2.98 -14.80
C GLN A 218 7.67 2.47 -15.58
N SER A 219 8.81 3.11 -15.38
CA SER A 219 10.10 2.68 -15.91
C SER A 219 11.12 2.67 -14.78
N HIS A 220 11.83 1.55 -14.62
CA HIS A 220 12.81 1.36 -13.56
C HIS A 220 14.09 0.79 -14.14
N ILE A 221 15.24 1.30 -13.71
CA ILE A 221 16.56 0.85 -14.13
C ILE A 221 17.45 0.62 -12.91
N VAL A 222 18.19 -0.48 -12.91
CA VAL A 222 19.19 -0.80 -11.89
C VAL A 222 20.51 -1.14 -12.55
N LEU A 223 21.58 -0.48 -12.13
CA LEU A 223 22.96 -0.79 -12.48
C LEU A 223 23.66 -1.34 -11.24
N GLY A 224 24.15 -2.56 -11.30
CA GLY A 224 24.88 -3.20 -10.22
C GLY A 224 26.38 -3.37 -10.57
N TYR A 225 27.24 -3.14 -9.58
CA TYR A 225 28.68 -3.34 -9.64
C TYR A 225 29.17 -4.10 -8.42
N GLN A 226 29.81 -5.23 -8.64
CA GLN A 226 30.50 -6.00 -7.60
C GLN A 226 31.95 -5.52 -7.51
N ALA A 227 32.26 -4.79 -6.46
CA ALA A 227 33.58 -4.23 -6.24
C ALA A 227 34.61 -5.31 -5.82
N ASP A 228 34.16 -6.24 -4.97
CA ASP A 228 34.89 -7.44 -4.53
C ASP A 228 33.89 -8.51 -4.04
N GLU A 229 34.37 -9.60 -3.46
CA GLU A 229 33.55 -10.74 -3.00
C GLU A 229 32.48 -10.34 -1.96
N ASN A 230 32.74 -9.30 -1.20
CA ASN A 230 31.91 -8.86 -0.07
C ASN A 230 31.16 -7.53 -0.31
N ASN A 231 31.41 -6.86 -1.42
CA ASN A 231 30.87 -5.52 -1.68
C ASN A 231 30.17 -5.41 -3.02
N VAL A 232 28.87 -5.08 -2.98
CA VAL A 232 28.04 -4.80 -4.16
C VAL A 232 27.45 -3.40 -4.04
N ILE A 233 27.56 -2.60 -5.09
CA ILE A 233 26.96 -1.26 -5.18
C ILE A 233 25.92 -1.30 -6.29
N LYS A 234 24.73 -0.80 -6.01
CA LYS A 234 23.65 -0.66 -6.98
C LYS A 234 23.19 0.79 -7.06
N ILE A 235 22.95 1.25 -8.27
CA ILE A 235 22.38 2.56 -8.57
C ILE A 235 21.05 2.31 -9.27
N TYR A 236 20.00 2.91 -8.81
CA TYR A 236 18.68 2.76 -9.42
C TYR A 236 18.01 4.10 -9.71
N GLY A 237 17.12 4.10 -10.69
CA GLY A 237 16.24 5.21 -11.00
C GLY A 237 14.86 4.70 -11.38
N ASP A 238 13.83 5.40 -10.94
CA ASP A 238 12.44 5.11 -11.20
C ASP A 238 11.69 6.35 -11.67
N ILE A 239 10.80 6.16 -12.63
CA ILE A 239 9.86 7.20 -13.11
C ILE A 239 8.49 6.56 -13.19
N LEU A 240 7.54 7.13 -12.47
CA LEU A 240 6.15 6.72 -12.45
C LEU A 240 5.25 7.87 -12.91
N HIS A 241 4.31 7.56 -13.80
CA HIS A 241 3.24 8.45 -14.21
C HIS A 241 1.89 7.75 -14.06
N LYS A 242 0.91 8.43 -13.45
CA LYS A 242 -0.48 7.96 -13.40
C LYS A 242 -1.44 9.10 -13.75
N ASP A 243 -2.46 8.79 -14.57
CA ASP A 243 -3.59 9.68 -14.88
C ASP A 243 -4.88 8.88 -14.65
N TYR A 244 -5.68 9.28 -13.68
CA TYR A 244 -6.86 8.54 -13.31
C TYR A 244 -8.02 9.42 -12.85
N GLY A 245 -9.25 8.97 -13.14
CA GLY A 245 -10.46 9.63 -12.71
C GLY A 245 -10.87 9.25 -11.29
N ILE A 246 -11.57 10.17 -10.62
CA ILE A 246 -12.17 9.98 -9.30
C ILE A 246 -13.69 9.99 -9.45
N PRO A 247 -14.38 8.86 -9.20
CA PRO A 247 -15.82 8.72 -9.41
C PRO A 247 -16.65 9.34 -8.26
N ASN A 248 -16.43 10.63 -7.96
CA ASN A 248 -17.12 11.36 -6.90
C ASN A 248 -18.48 11.95 -7.31
N ASN A 249 -18.89 11.76 -8.58
CA ASN A 249 -20.16 12.20 -9.14
C ASN A 249 -20.41 13.72 -9.08
N THR A 250 -19.35 14.53 -9.06
CA THR A 250 -19.43 15.99 -9.20
C THR A 250 -19.94 16.40 -10.58
N ALA A 251 -20.38 17.64 -10.75
CA ALA A 251 -20.92 18.14 -12.02
C ALA A 251 -19.87 18.08 -13.14
N GLU A 252 -18.64 18.48 -12.85
CA GLU A 252 -17.49 18.34 -13.71
C GLU A 252 -16.76 17.01 -13.47
N SER A 253 -15.83 16.64 -14.33
CA SER A 253 -15.02 15.43 -14.15
C SER A 253 -13.89 15.73 -13.19
N THR A 254 -13.69 14.84 -12.21
CA THR A 254 -12.55 14.90 -11.30
C THR A 254 -11.50 13.88 -11.73
N SER A 255 -10.25 14.30 -11.84
CA SER A 255 -9.14 13.42 -12.16
C SER A 255 -7.86 13.85 -11.42
N ILE A 256 -6.94 12.91 -11.27
CA ILE A 256 -5.63 13.14 -10.68
C ILE A 256 -4.56 12.71 -11.67
N VAL A 257 -3.59 13.61 -11.88
CA VAL A 257 -2.35 13.31 -12.63
C VAL A 257 -1.20 13.31 -11.63
N MET A 258 -0.50 12.19 -11.52
CA MET A 258 0.58 11.97 -10.57
C MET A 258 1.87 11.62 -11.30
N ASP A 259 2.94 12.33 -10.97
CA ASP A 259 4.30 12.08 -11.44
C ASP A 259 5.21 11.86 -10.23
N GLN A 260 6.09 10.86 -10.31
CA GLN A 260 7.11 10.60 -9.31
C GLN A 260 8.42 10.21 -9.99
N GLU A 261 9.51 10.83 -9.53
CA GLU A 261 10.87 10.48 -9.91
C GLU A 261 11.66 10.07 -8.67
N GLN A 262 12.42 8.99 -8.77
CA GLN A 262 13.25 8.48 -7.68
C GLN A 262 14.65 8.13 -8.20
N LEU A 263 15.67 8.44 -7.41
CA LEU A 263 17.07 8.09 -7.67
C LEU A 263 17.72 7.62 -6.38
N GLY A 264 18.34 6.44 -6.42
CA GLY A 264 19.00 5.94 -5.23
C GLY A 264 20.29 5.17 -5.51
N VAL A 265 21.05 5.01 -4.45
CA VAL A 265 22.28 4.22 -4.39
C VAL A 265 22.21 3.30 -3.19
N ILE A 266 22.44 2.02 -3.41
CA ILE A 266 22.49 1.01 -2.35
C ILE A 266 23.89 0.37 -2.36
N TRP A 267 24.50 0.32 -1.20
CA TRP A 267 25.72 -0.43 -0.94
C TRP A 267 25.40 -1.61 -0.02
N HIS A 268 25.58 -2.81 -0.53
CA HIS A 268 25.56 -4.06 0.21
C HIS A 268 26.97 -4.48 0.57
N ALA A 269 27.18 -4.81 1.83
CA ALA A 269 28.46 -5.31 2.31
C ALA A 269 28.24 -6.54 3.23
N GLN A 270 29.16 -7.49 3.14
CA GLN A 270 29.18 -8.71 3.94
C GLN A 270 30.55 -8.88 4.57
N GLU A 271 30.64 -9.54 5.72
CA GLU A 271 31.91 -9.95 6.38
C GLU A 271 32.97 -8.84 6.58
N LEU A 272 32.55 -7.56 6.67
CA LEU A 272 33.51 -6.46 6.91
C LEU A 272 34.20 -6.54 8.28
N PHE A 273 33.56 -7.22 9.25
CA PHE A 273 34.11 -7.52 10.58
C PHE A 273 33.49 -8.81 11.12
N PRO A 274 34.13 -9.49 12.10
CA PRO A 274 33.62 -10.75 12.64
C PRO A 274 32.18 -10.61 13.18
N GLY A 275 31.27 -11.47 12.70
CA GLY A 275 29.88 -11.50 13.08
C GLY A 275 28.95 -10.62 12.22
N LEU A 276 29.48 -9.78 11.33
CA LEU A 276 28.64 -9.08 10.35
C LEU A 276 28.20 -10.06 9.26
N GLU A 277 26.91 -10.28 9.16
CA GLU A 277 26.31 -11.09 8.10
C GLU A 277 25.96 -10.25 6.88
N HIS A 278 25.33 -9.10 7.11
CA HIS A 278 24.95 -8.19 6.03
C HIS A 278 24.85 -6.75 6.54
N MET A 279 25.25 -5.80 5.70
CA MET A 279 24.99 -4.39 5.88
C MET A 279 24.45 -3.81 4.56
N GLN A 280 23.41 -3.03 4.65
CA GLN A 280 22.86 -2.26 3.54
C GLN A 280 22.85 -0.79 3.90
N THR A 281 23.52 0.03 3.10
CA THR A 281 23.42 1.49 3.19
C THR A 281 22.73 2.00 1.95
N GLU A 282 21.66 2.74 2.13
CA GLU A 282 20.82 3.27 1.07
C GLU A 282 20.77 4.79 1.17
N VAL A 283 20.96 5.46 0.06
CA VAL A 283 20.78 6.91 -0.11
C VAL A 283 19.77 7.09 -1.22
N ASP A 284 18.69 7.75 -0.92
CA ASP A 284 17.55 7.92 -1.80
C ASP A 284 17.08 9.37 -1.86
N TYR A 285 16.71 9.81 -3.05
CA TYR A 285 16.03 11.07 -3.30
C TYR A 285 14.83 10.83 -4.19
N SER A 286 13.69 11.39 -3.80
CA SER A 286 12.45 11.32 -4.58
C SER A 286 11.75 12.67 -4.66
N ASP A 287 11.13 12.92 -5.81
CA ASP A 287 10.30 14.09 -6.11
C ASP A 287 8.93 13.58 -6.56
N TYR A 288 7.90 13.94 -5.82
CA TYR A 288 6.53 13.55 -6.04
C TYR A 288 5.68 14.78 -6.28
N LEU A 289 4.84 14.73 -7.32
CA LEU A 289 3.86 15.78 -7.62
C LEU A 289 2.58 15.13 -8.11
N HIS A 290 1.43 15.50 -7.53
CA HIS A 290 0.16 15.25 -8.17
C HIS A 290 -0.68 16.52 -8.29
N SER A 291 -1.50 16.55 -9.34
CA SER A 291 -2.44 17.61 -9.63
C SER A 291 -3.85 17.05 -9.61
N GLU A 292 -4.74 17.70 -8.88
CA GLU A 292 -6.18 17.42 -8.90
C GLU A 292 -6.87 18.36 -9.89
N TYR A 293 -7.63 17.79 -10.79
CA TYR A 293 -8.36 18.52 -11.81
C TYR A 293 -9.86 18.46 -11.58
N GLU A 294 -10.53 19.60 -11.69
CA GLU A 294 -11.97 19.69 -11.91
C GLU A 294 -12.20 20.16 -13.36
N GLY A 295 -12.76 19.30 -14.21
CA GLY A 295 -12.83 19.54 -15.64
C GLY A 295 -11.45 19.66 -16.30
N ASN A 296 -11.09 20.86 -16.72
CA ASN A 296 -9.78 21.17 -17.32
C ASN A 296 -8.92 22.09 -16.42
N SER A 297 -9.40 22.40 -15.23
CA SER A 297 -8.72 23.29 -14.28
C SER A 297 -7.93 22.45 -13.28
N ALA A 298 -6.66 22.78 -13.07
CA ALA A 298 -5.85 22.20 -11.99
C ALA A 298 -6.12 22.99 -10.71
N ASP A 299 -7.01 22.51 -9.89
CA ASP A 299 -7.49 23.20 -8.70
C ASP A 299 -6.72 22.82 -7.44
N GLY A 300 -6.10 21.64 -7.41
CA GLY A 300 -5.20 21.19 -6.35
C GLY A 300 -3.84 20.76 -6.87
N LEU A 301 -2.77 21.05 -6.12
CA LEU A 301 -1.41 20.59 -6.37
C LEU A 301 -0.76 20.17 -5.06
N PHE A 302 -0.21 18.96 -5.05
CA PHE A 302 0.47 18.38 -3.91
C PHE A 302 1.87 17.96 -4.33
N GLY A 303 2.89 18.59 -3.76
CA GLY A 303 4.28 18.27 -4.05
C GLY A 303 5.03 17.86 -2.80
N GLN A 304 5.77 16.76 -2.88
CA GLN A 304 6.63 16.32 -1.79
C GLN A 304 8.01 15.92 -2.31
N LYS A 305 9.04 16.54 -1.75
CA LYS A 305 10.43 16.15 -1.99
C LYS A 305 10.98 15.47 -0.75
N GLN A 306 11.64 14.33 -0.96
CA GLN A 306 12.19 13.55 0.15
C GLN A 306 13.64 13.18 -0.13
N PHE A 307 14.48 13.27 0.89
CA PHE A 307 15.83 12.72 0.89
C PHE A 307 15.99 11.84 2.12
N THR A 308 16.50 10.63 1.90
CA THR A 308 16.68 9.63 2.96
C THR A 308 18.06 9.00 2.89
N VAL A 309 18.65 8.79 4.05
CA VAL A 309 19.83 7.93 4.23
C VAL A 309 19.44 6.88 5.27
N ALA A 310 19.47 5.62 4.86
CA ALA A 310 19.16 4.49 5.73
C ALA A 310 20.33 3.51 5.78
N ASN A 311 20.63 2.97 6.97
CA ASN A 311 21.63 1.93 7.15
C ASN A 311 21.03 0.79 7.98
N THR A 312 21.01 -0.40 7.40
CA THR A 312 20.56 -1.62 8.06
C THR A 312 21.75 -2.55 8.25
N ILE A 313 21.90 -3.11 9.44
CA ILE A 313 23.00 -4.01 9.81
C ILE A 313 22.40 -5.27 10.41
N GLU A 314 22.86 -6.43 9.93
CA GLU A 314 22.55 -7.76 10.45
C GLU A 314 23.82 -8.36 11.03
N VAL A 315 23.78 -8.70 12.33
CA VAL A 315 24.96 -9.18 13.08
C VAL A 315 24.57 -10.39 13.93
N LEU A 316 25.42 -11.39 13.91
CA LEU A 316 25.32 -12.53 14.83
C LEU A 316 26.23 -12.29 16.04
N ILE A 317 25.65 -12.22 17.25
CA ILE A 317 26.38 -12.06 18.53
C ILE A 317 26.05 -13.22 19.46
N GLY A 318 26.92 -14.23 19.51
CA GLY A 318 26.64 -15.47 20.21
C GLY A 318 25.49 -16.22 19.55
N GLU A 319 24.41 -16.42 20.27
CA GLU A 319 23.18 -17.06 19.77
C GLU A 319 22.10 -16.06 19.35
N TRP A 320 22.39 -14.74 19.44
CA TRP A 320 21.47 -13.68 19.06
C TRP A 320 21.73 -13.20 17.64
N GLU A 321 20.71 -13.20 16.82
CA GLU A 321 20.65 -12.46 15.57
C GLU A 321 20.12 -11.05 15.84
N LEU A 322 20.92 -10.03 15.55
CA LEU A 322 20.57 -8.64 15.73
C LEU A 322 20.42 -7.96 14.37
N LYS A 323 19.28 -7.31 14.14
CA LYS A 323 19.05 -6.42 12.99
C LYS A 323 18.83 -5.01 13.51
N THR A 324 19.52 -4.03 12.93
CA THR A 324 19.35 -2.62 13.29
C THR A 324 19.13 -1.80 12.05
N ASN A 325 18.32 -0.75 12.16
CA ASN A 325 18.11 0.24 11.14
C ASN A 325 18.30 1.64 11.73
N ALA A 326 19.16 2.44 11.13
CA ALA A 326 19.33 3.86 11.44
C ALA A 326 18.97 4.67 10.20
N GLU A 327 18.12 5.66 10.34
CA GLU A 327 17.60 6.43 9.22
C GLU A 327 17.61 7.93 9.54
N TYR A 328 18.08 8.73 8.58
CA TYR A 328 17.88 10.16 8.53
C TYR A 328 17.01 10.51 7.33
N GLN A 329 15.94 11.23 7.55
CA GLN A 329 14.99 11.63 6.51
C GLN A 329 14.71 13.12 6.60
N THR A 330 14.65 13.78 5.45
CA THR A 330 14.06 15.10 5.31
C THR A 330 13.00 15.09 4.24
N SER A 331 11.90 15.79 4.47
CA SER A 331 10.87 15.99 3.44
C SER A 331 10.30 17.41 3.48
N GLU A 332 9.98 17.93 2.30
CA GLU A 332 9.27 19.20 2.14
C GLU A 332 7.92 18.89 1.49
N LEU A 333 6.82 19.20 2.20
CA LEU A 333 5.45 19.07 1.66
C LEU A 333 4.89 20.45 1.34
N LYS A 334 4.35 20.59 0.13
CA LYS A 334 3.65 21.79 -0.37
C LYS A 334 2.29 21.41 -0.90
N VAL A 335 1.28 22.15 -0.50
CA VAL A 335 -0.08 21.98 -0.99
C VAL A 335 -0.58 23.31 -1.51
N CYS A 336 -1.07 23.32 -2.72
CA CYS A 336 -1.75 24.46 -3.32
C CYS A 336 -3.21 24.08 -3.59
N HIS A 337 -4.13 24.95 -3.24
CA HIS A 337 -5.49 24.94 -3.72
C HIS A 337 -5.81 26.35 -4.20
N ASP A 338 -6.00 26.52 -5.50
CA ASP A 338 -6.36 27.81 -6.10
C ASP A 338 -6.87 27.55 -7.53
N HIS A 339 -8.14 27.76 -7.77
CA HIS A 339 -8.88 27.47 -9.02
C HIS A 339 -8.13 27.95 -10.27
N GLY A 340 -7.35 27.04 -10.87
CA GLY A 340 -6.57 27.29 -12.09
C GLY A 340 -5.26 28.06 -11.93
N HIS A 341 -4.85 28.46 -10.74
CA HIS A 341 -3.64 29.28 -10.51
C HIS A 341 -2.47 28.51 -9.89
N CYS A 342 -2.64 27.24 -9.52
CA CYS A 342 -1.59 26.40 -8.92
C CYS A 342 -0.41 26.07 -9.87
N THR A 343 -0.48 26.41 -11.15
CA THR A 343 0.55 26.11 -12.15
C THR A 343 1.92 26.77 -11.91
N HIS A 344 2.00 27.74 -11.00
CA HIS A 344 3.25 28.41 -10.61
C HIS A 344 3.72 28.03 -9.19
N PHE A 345 3.27 26.92 -8.71
CA PHE A 345 3.40 26.42 -7.37
C PHE A 345 4.80 26.51 -6.71
N TYR A 346 5.86 26.29 -7.46
CA TYR A 346 7.22 26.30 -6.91
C TYR A 346 7.89 27.68 -6.88
N ASN A 347 7.41 28.65 -7.64
CA ASN A 347 8.18 29.87 -7.96
C ASN A 347 7.45 31.18 -7.69
N ALA A 348 6.17 31.19 -7.31
CA ALA A 348 5.43 32.43 -7.11
C ALA A 348 4.96 32.58 -5.65
N PRO A 349 4.99 33.82 -5.08
CA PRO A 349 4.24 34.08 -3.87
C PRO A 349 2.76 33.79 -4.14
N ARG A 350 2.12 33.11 -3.21
CA ARG A 350 0.70 32.73 -3.30
C ARG A 350 -0.16 33.98 -3.22
N THR A 351 -0.72 34.41 -4.33
CA THR A 351 -1.46 35.66 -4.46
C THR A 351 -2.92 35.48 -4.85
N GLY A 352 -3.49 34.30 -4.72
CA GLY A 352 -4.93 34.09 -4.97
C GLY A 352 -5.76 34.69 -3.84
N VAL A 353 -6.44 35.79 -4.05
CA VAL A 353 -7.52 36.29 -3.19
C VAL A 353 -8.80 36.04 -3.92
N GLU A 354 -9.55 35.03 -3.52
CA GLU A 354 -10.95 35.00 -3.88
C GLU A 354 -11.77 35.86 -2.93
N ASP A 355 -12.78 36.45 -3.51
CA ASP A 355 -13.64 37.51 -3.00
C ASP A 355 -13.93 37.49 -1.50
N GLY A 356 -13.40 38.47 -0.81
CA GLY A 356 -13.77 39.11 0.43
C GLY A 356 -14.83 38.48 1.33
N VAL A 357 -14.61 37.24 1.77
CA VAL A 357 -15.36 36.70 2.91
C VAL A 357 -14.67 37.24 4.17
N ASP A 358 -15.37 38.05 4.96
CA ASP A 358 -14.86 38.50 6.26
C ASP A 358 -14.66 37.27 7.16
N LEU A 359 -13.38 36.90 7.35
CA LEU A 359 -13.00 35.74 8.14
C LEU A 359 -13.52 35.86 9.58
N GLN A 360 -13.55 37.06 10.15
CA GLN A 360 -14.05 37.27 11.50
C GLN A 360 -15.56 37.01 11.60
N GLU A 361 -16.34 37.43 10.61
CA GLU A 361 -17.77 37.10 10.55
C GLU A 361 -18.00 35.60 10.51
N LYS A 362 -17.15 34.87 9.77
CA LYS A 362 -17.25 33.39 9.71
C LYS A 362 -16.81 32.72 11.02
N ILE A 363 -15.76 33.21 11.67
CA ILE A 363 -15.36 32.72 13.01
C ILE A 363 -16.49 32.95 14.02
N ASP A 364 -17.09 34.15 14.01
CA ASP A 364 -18.17 34.49 14.92
C ASP A 364 -19.43 33.65 14.65
N GLN A 365 -19.67 33.28 13.38
CA GLN A 365 -20.81 32.47 12.98
C GLN A 365 -20.63 30.98 13.25
N TYR A 366 -19.45 30.41 13.02
CA TYR A 366 -19.20 28.97 13.04
C TYR A 366 -18.26 28.52 14.16
N GLY A 367 -17.61 29.45 14.87
CA GLY A 367 -16.65 29.14 15.94
C GLY A 367 -15.28 28.64 15.44
N HIS A 368 -15.04 28.59 14.12
CA HIS A 368 -13.82 28.10 13.50
C HIS A 368 -13.37 29.04 12.37
N PRO A 369 -12.04 29.21 12.16
CA PRO A 369 -11.53 29.96 11.04
C PRO A 369 -11.58 29.11 9.75
N TYR A 370 -12.67 29.21 9.00
CA TYR A 370 -12.75 28.56 7.69
C TYR A 370 -11.84 29.30 6.70
N ALA A 371 -10.99 28.54 6.00
CA ALA A 371 -10.12 29.03 4.95
C ALA A 371 -10.64 28.63 3.57
N HIS A 372 -10.46 29.50 2.59
CA HIS A 372 -10.64 29.20 1.17
C HIS A 372 -9.33 29.48 0.44
N GLY A 373 -8.73 28.44 -0.14
CA GLY A 373 -7.40 28.50 -0.75
C GLY A 373 -6.47 27.42 -0.18
N HIS A 374 -5.20 27.76 0.02
CA HIS A 374 -4.22 26.76 0.47
C HIS A 374 -4.58 26.17 1.84
N PRO A 375 -4.77 24.84 1.93
CA PRO A 375 -5.33 24.22 3.13
C PRO A 375 -4.33 24.10 4.27
N MET A 376 -3.02 24.25 4.02
CA MET A 376 -1.99 24.15 5.05
C MET A 376 -0.72 24.93 4.67
N PRO A 377 0.14 25.30 5.66
CA PRO A 377 1.46 25.85 5.37
C PRO A 377 2.35 24.83 4.66
N ASN A 378 3.33 25.30 3.91
CA ASN A 378 4.43 24.43 3.51
C ASN A 378 5.11 23.93 4.78
N THR A 379 5.43 22.63 4.81
CA THR A 379 6.08 22.03 5.99
C THR A 379 7.42 21.44 5.60
N PHE A 380 8.41 21.60 6.48
CA PHE A 380 9.69 20.93 6.39
C PHE A 380 9.82 19.96 7.57
N ASP A 381 9.94 18.69 7.29
CA ASP A 381 9.96 17.61 8.27
C ASP A 381 11.36 16.95 8.27
N GLN A 382 12.02 16.92 9.41
CA GLN A 382 13.31 16.25 9.61
C GLN A 382 13.14 15.15 10.66
N ARG A 383 13.62 13.96 10.35
CA ARG A 383 13.50 12.79 11.23
C ARG A 383 14.82 12.07 11.39
N ILE A 384 15.08 11.63 12.62
CA ILE A 384 16.12 10.66 12.94
C ILE A 384 15.41 9.47 13.58
N LYS A 385 15.61 8.29 13.00
CA LYS A 385 14.92 7.08 13.40
C LYS A 385 15.95 5.97 13.70
N PHE A 386 15.71 5.21 14.77
CA PHE A 386 16.49 4.05 15.12
C PHE A 386 15.55 2.87 15.41
N GLY A 387 15.65 1.81 14.64
CA GLY A 387 14.96 0.54 14.84
C GLY A 387 15.96 -0.56 15.14
N GLY A 388 15.57 -1.52 15.95
CA GLY A 388 16.37 -2.71 16.20
C GLY A 388 15.50 -3.88 16.59
N SER A 389 15.86 -5.08 16.11
CA SER A 389 15.28 -6.34 16.53
C SER A 389 16.40 -7.31 16.94
N ALA A 390 16.08 -8.17 17.88
CA ALA A 390 16.95 -9.25 18.34
C ALA A 390 16.14 -10.53 18.39
N SER A 391 16.63 -11.59 17.79
CA SER A 391 16.01 -12.91 17.87
C SER A 391 16.99 -13.96 18.37
N GLN A 392 16.47 -14.96 19.10
CA GLN A 392 17.22 -16.09 19.60
C GLN A 392 16.33 -17.32 19.70
N PHE A 393 16.82 -18.44 19.21
CA PHE A 393 16.24 -19.74 19.52
C PHE A 393 16.54 -20.11 20.98
N LEU A 394 15.47 -20.34 21.75
CA LEU A 394 15.59 -20.78 23.15
C LEU A 394 15.82 -22.30 23.27
N ASP A 395 15.34 -23.02 22.27
CA ASP A 395 15.54 -24.45 22.03
C ASP A 395 15.36 -24.71 20.52
N ASP A 396 15.34 -25.99 20.11
CA ASP A 396 15.24 -26.39 18.70
C ASP A 396 13.89 -25.98 18.04
N ASP A 397 12.86 -25.70 18.85
CA ASP A 397 11.47 -25.51 18.41
C ASP A 397 10.94 -24.12 18.67
N ASN A 398 11.60 -23.29 19.50
CA ASN A 398 11.03 -22.03 19.99
C ASN A 398 11.99 -20.84 19.84
N GLU A 399 11.49 -19.75 19.32
CA GLU A 399 12.23 -18.49 19.10
C GLU A 399 11.61 -17.34 19.89
N LEU A 400 12.46 -16.55 20.53
CA LEU A 400 12.10 -15.25 21.14
C LEU A 400 12.57 -14.12 20.23
N LYS A 401 11.67 -13.18 19.93
CA LYS A 401 11.95 -11.96 19.18
C LYS A 401 11.66 -10.74 20.04
N LEU A 402 12.58 -9.77 20.07
CA LEU A 402 12.41 -8.49 20.74
C LEU A 402 12.70 -7.37 19.76
N ALA A 403 11.95 -6.27 19.81
CA ALA A 403 12.22 -5.12 18.97
C ALA A 403 11.92 -3.80 19.68
N LEU A 404 12.67 -2.78 19.29
CA LEU A 404 12.53 -1.41 19.78
C LEU A 404 12.70 -0.43 18.62
N ARG A 405 11.91 0.65 18.60
CA ARG A 405 12.08 1.76 17.67
C ARG A 405 11.87 3.09 18.35
N SER A 406 12.76 4.04 18.06
CA SER A 406 12.63 5.45 18.44
C SER A 406 12.65 6.34 17.23
N GLU A 407 11.89 7.43 17.27
CA GLU A 407 11.80 8.43 16.22
C GLU A 407 11.82 9.83 16.84
N PHE A 408 12.74 10.66 16.38
CA PHE A 408 12.82 12.09 16.69
C PHE A 408 12.42 12.86 15.46
N ARG A 409 11.55 13.82 15.61
CA ARG A 409 11.11 14.69 14.53
C ARG A 409 11.22 16.15 14.91
N GLN A 410 11.64 16.95 13.93
CA GLN A 410 11.45 18.41 13.90
C GLN A 410 10.58 18.73 12.70
N LEU A 411 9.39 19.28 12.96
CA LEU A 411 8.44 19.72 11.93
C LEU A 411 8.33 21.24 11.98
N ASP A 412 8.70 21.89 10.90
CA ASP A 412 8.68 23.35 10.75
C ASP A 412 7.60 23.78 9.75
N PRO A 413 6.48 24.34 10.21
CA PRO A 413 5.44 24.90 9.35
C PRO A 413 5.81 26.32 8.92
N ASN A 414 6.06 26.52 7.62
CA ASN A 414 6.37 27.84 7.07
C ASN A 414 5.08 28.62 6.76
N SER A 415 4.62 29.42 7.71
CA SER A 415 3.41 30.23 7.57
C SER A 415 3.57 31.42 6.62
N GLU A 416 4.79 31.85 6.24
CA GLU A 416 5.02 32.93 5.29
C GLU A 416 4.41 32.66 3.90
N ASN A 417 4.14 31.38 3.59
CA ASN A 417 3.52 30.95 2.34
C ASN A 417 1.99 30.92 2.38
N ILE A 418 1.35 31.23 3.51
CA ILE A 418 -0.09 31.33 3.65
C ILE A 418 -0.51 32.81 3.62
N GLN A 419 -1.64 33.09 3.01
CA GLN A 419 -2.17 34.47 3.01
C GLN A 419 -2.58 34.86 4.44
N GLU A 420 -2.25 36.07 4.81
CA GLU A 420 -2.42 36.60 6.17
C GLU A 420 -3.86 36.45 6.71
N GLN A 421 -4.85 36.56 5.82
CA GLN A 421 -6.27 36.44 6.20
C GLN A 421 -6.74 35.01 6.54
N TRP A 422 -5.95 33.98 6.25
CA TRP A 422 -6.25 32.57 6.55
C TRP A 422 -5.34 31.99 7.63
N LEU A 423 -4.42 32.78 8.13
CA LEU A 423 -3.58 32.38 9.24
C LEU A 423 -4.39 32.36 10.54
N VAL A 424 -4.14 31.38 11.38
CA VAL A 424 -4.43 31.50 12.79
C VAL A 424 -3.53 32.62 13.30
N THR A 425 -4.10 33.76 13.72
CA THR A 425 -3.33 34.91 14.12
C THR A 425 -2.73 34.73 15.52
N ASP A 426 -1.69 35.50 15.85
CA ASP A 426 -1.09 35.51 17.21
C ASP A 426 -2.10 35.87 18.30
N GLU A 427 -3.16 36.62 17.98
CA GLU A 427 -4.25 36.93 18.92
C GLU A 427 -5.14 35.70 19.20
N MET A 428 -5.28 34.79 18.23
CA MET A 428 -6.04 33.55 18.36
C MET A 428 -5.19 32.48 19.03
N ASP A 429 -3.97 32.26 18.54
CA ASP A 429 -3.01 31.29 19.06
C ASP A 429 -1.57 31.68 18.64
N PRO A 430 -0.79 32.30 19.54
CA PRO A 430 0.56 32.77 19.23
C PRO A 430 1.56 31.63 18.97
N HIS A 431 1.19 30.38 19.23
CA HIS A 431 2.07 29.21 19.09
C HIS A 431 1.64 28.23 17.98
N TYR A 432 0.60 28.61 17.22
CA TYR A 432 0.03 27.68 16.23
C TYR A 432 1.04 27.23 15.17
N TYR A 433 1.92 28.11 14.71
CA TYR A 433 2.94 27.82 13.70
C TYR A 433 4.36 27.68 14.25
N ASP A 434 4.52 27.55 15.56
CA ASP A 434 5.83 27.23 16.14
C ASP A 434 6.30 25.85 15.66
N THR A 435 7.62 25.72 15.49
CA THR A 435 8.27 24.45 15.18
C THR A 435 7.94 23.39 16.23
N ILE A 436 7.50 22.21 15.78
CA ILE A 436 7.21 21.06 16.63
C ILE A 436 8.45 20.19 16.74
N ASN A 437 8.86 19.87 17.98
CA ASN A 437 9.87 18.86 18.26
C ASN A 437 9.22 17.76 19.07
N ASP A 438 9.09 16.57 18.49
CA ASP A 438 8.42 15.45 19.11
C ASP A 438 9.25 14.15 19.02
N PHE A 439 8.80 13.18 19.78
CA PHE A 439 9.47 11.90 19.95
C PHE A 439 8.43 10.79 20.07
N ALA A 440 8.72 9.66 19.46
CA ALA A 440 7.93 8.43 19.61
C ALA A 440 8.84 7.26 19.97
N LEU A 441 8.33 6.37 20.83
CA LEU A 441 9.00 5.14 21.26
C LEU A 441 8.05 3.97 21.14
N SER A 442 8.46 2.94 20.40
CA SER A 442 7.71 1.69 20.23
C SER A 442 8.54 0.49 20.66
N GLY A 443 7.90 -0.55 21.17
CA GLY A 443 8.56 -1.79 21.56
C GLY A 443 7.66 -2.99 21.33
N SER A 444 8.26 -4.13 21.02
CA SER A 444 7.54 -5.38 20.75
C SER A 444 8.31 -6.57 21.29
N ALA A 445 7.57 -7.58 21.76
CA ALA A 445 8.07 -8.89 22.08
C ALA A 445 7.22 -9.95 21.36
N GLY A 446 7.87 -10.87 20.67
CA GLY A 446 7.26 -11.97 19.95
C GLY A 446 7.81 -13.31 20.47
N PHE A 447 6.97 -14.32 20.41
CA PHE A 447 7.36 -15.69 20.72
C PHE A 447 6.67 -16.62 19.71
N ASN A 448 7.45 -17.39 19.00
CA ASN A 448 6.96 -18.32 17.99
C ASN A 448 7.61 -19.70 18.19
N GLY A 449 7.01 -20.73 17.61
CA GLY A 449 7.54 -22.08 17.70
C GLY A 449 6.47 -23.14 17.48
N TYR A 450 6.80 -24.36 17.96
CA TYR A 450 5.96 -25.53 17.84
C TYR A 450 5.41 -25.97 19.19
N ILE A 451 4.08 -26.16 19.26
CA ILE A 451 3.43 -26.83 20.40
C ILE A 451 3.53 -28.32 20.24
N THR A 452 3.40 -28.81 19.01
CA THR A 452 3.64 -30.19 18.58
C THR A 452 4.22 -30.17 17.18
N SER A 453 4.71 -31.30 16.65
CA SER A 453 5.19 -31.41 15.26
C SER A 453 4.20 -30.86 14.21
N ASP A 454 2.91 -30.87 14.52
CA ASP A 454 1.85 -30.54 13.59
C ASP A 454 1.19 -29.18 13.90
N LEU A 455 1.52 -28.57 15.05
CA LEU A 455 0.90 -27.32 15.52
C LEU A 455 1.96 -26.29 15.86
N ALA A 456 2.10 -25.28 14.99
CA ALA A 456 2.94 -24.11 15.20
C ALA A 456 2.10 -22.92 15.73
N PHE A 457 2.76 -21.99 16.40
CA PHE A 457 2.18 -20.74 16.86
C PHE A 457 3.12 -19.56 16.64
N ASN A 458 2.54 -18.39 16.44
CA ASN A 458 3.23 -17.10 16.44
C ASN A 458 2.41 -16.12 17.27
N THR A 459 3.02 -15.48 18.27
CA THR A 459 2.32 -14.50 19.12
C THR A 459 3.20 -13.30 19.38
N SER A 460 2.60 -12.11 19.42
CA SER A 460 3.31 -10.88 19.76
C SER A 460 2.49 -9.94 20.64
N LEU A 461 3.21 -9.15 21.43
CA LEU A 461 2.69 -8.04 22.19
C LEU A 461 3.53 -6.81 21.90
N SER A 462 2.90 -5.77 21.35
CA SER A 462 3.58 -4.55 20.94
C SER A 462 2.95 -3.32 21.58
N TYR A 463 3.77 -2.36 21.96
CA TYR A 463 3.38 -0.97 22.20
C TYR A 463 3.85 -0.14 21.02
N ILE A 464 2.93 0.49 20.32
CA ILE A 464 3.21 1.30 19.13
C ILE A 464 2.82 2.75 19.41
N GLU A 465 3.75 3.66 19.12
CA GLU A 465 3.54 5.09 19.21
C GLU A 465 3.90 5.76 17.88
N ARG A 466 2.93 6.48 17.28
CA ARG A 466 3.06 7.15 15.99
C ARG A 466 2.90 8.66 16.17
N LEU A 467 3.80 9.42 15.56
CA LEU A 467 3.68 10.88 15.48
C LEU A 467 2.56 11.28 14.51
N PRO A 468 1.72 12.28 14.83
CA PRO A 468 0.75 12.82 13.88
C PRO A 468 1.45 13.37 12.63
N SER A 469 0.87 13.19 11.45
CA SER A 469 1.41 13.76 10.21
C SER A 469 1.23 15.28 10.13
N ALA A 470 1.96 15.95 9.23
CA ALA A 470 1.79 17.38 8.99
C ALA A 470 0.35 17.73 8.56
N THR A 471 -0.28 16.84 7.78
CA THR A 471 -1.66 17.02 7.33
C THR A 471 -2.68 16.82 8.46
N GLU A 472 -2.46 15.89 9.37
CA GLU A 472 -3.31 15.73 10.57
C GLU A 472 -3.21 16.95 11.51
N LEU A 473 -2.07 17.60 11.56
CA LEU A 473 -1.82 18.75 12.42
C LEU A 473 -2.32 20.08 11.82
N PHE A 474 -2.08 20.33 10.54
CA PHE A 474 -2.19 21.67 9.96
C PHE A 474 -3.22 21.82 8.85
N TRP A 475 -3.90 20.73 8.42
CA TRP A 475 -4.88 20.86 7.37
C TRP A 475 -6.06 21.72 7.81
N ASN A 476 -6.40 22.75 7.04
CA ASN A 476 -7.58 23.57 7.23
C ASN A 476 -8.09 23.98 5.85
N GLY A 477 -8.93 23.16 5.24
CA GLY A 477 -9.38 23.44 3.89
C GLY A 477 -10.25 22.37 3.26
N PHE A 478 -10.73 22.70 2.09
CA PHE A 478 -11.50 21.82 1.25
C PHE A 478 -10.61 20.80 0.52
N HIS A 479 -11.10 19.59 0.36
CA HIS A 479 -10.47 18.51 -0.38
C HIS A 479 -11.39 18.08 -1.52
N HIS A 480 -10.97 18.35 -2.76
CA HIS A 480 -11.81 18.19 -3.96
C HIS A 480 -12.26 16.76 -4.19
N ALA A 481 -11.35 15.81 -4.15
CA ALA A 481 -11.63 14.42 -4.49
C ALA A 481 -12.64 13.77 -3.53
N THR A 482 -12.57 14.11 -2.24
CA THR A 482 -13.53 13.61 -1.24
C THR A 482 -14.74 14.51 -1.02
N ASN A 483 -14.77 15.69 -1.66
CA ASN A 483 -15.80 16.70 -1.52
C ASN A 483 -16.13 16.99 -0.04
N SER A 484 -15.09 17.26 0.74
CA SER A 484 -15.20 17.48 2.18
C SER A 484 -14.27 18.59 2.65
N TYR A 485 -14.68 19.29 3.73
CA TYR A 485 -13.83 20.25 4.41
C TYR A 485 -13.24 19.61 5.65
N ILE A 486 -11.93 19.73 5.87
CA ILE A 486 -11.25 19.04 6.98
C ILE A 486 -10.50 20.07 7.84
N PHE A 487 -10.67 19.95 9.16
CA PHE A 487 -9.86 20.63 10.16
C PHE A 487 -8.85 19.64 10.75
N GLY A 488 -7.55 19.95 10.66
CA GLY A 488 -6.50 19.37 11.46
C GLY A 488 -6.53 19.90 12.90
N ASP A 489 -5.69 19.33 13.74
CA ASP A 489 -5.50 19.80 15.11
C ASP A 489 -4.01 19.82 15.44
N ARG A 490 -3.45 21.04 15.57
CA ARG A 490 -2.04 21.26 15.91
C ARG A 490 -1.64 20.61 17.22
N TYR A 491 -2.57 20.39 18.14
CA TYR A 491 -2.34 19.91 19.50
C TYR A 491 -2.64 18.43 19.69
N LEU A 492 -2.69 17.67 18.60
CA LEU A 492 -2.84 16.21 18.68
C LEU A 492 -1.69 15.59 19.45
N ASP A 493 -2.03 14.77 20.43
CA ASP A 493 -1.09 13.84 21.05
C ASP A 493 -0.71 12.72 20.07
N ASN A 494 0.44 12.07 20.30
CA ASN A 494 0.85 10.87 19.55
C ASN A 494 -0.26 9.82 19.58
N GLU A 495 -0.45 9.12 18.46
CA GLU A 495 -1.29 7.92 18.43
C GLU A 495 -0.57 6.79 19.16
N GLN A 496 -1.24 6.16 20.12
CA GLN A 496 -0.66 5.14 21.00
C GLN A 496 -1.55 3.91 21.09
N SER A 497 -0.96 2.73 20.94
CA SER A 497 -1.70 1.47 21.08
C SER A 497 -0.90 0.37 21.75
N VAL A 498 -1.62 -0.56 22.37
CA VAL A 498 -1.12 -1.88 22.77
C VAL A 498 -1.79 -2.92 21.87
N ASN A 499 -0.98 -3.69 21.17
CA ASN A 499 -1.38 -4.63 20.14
C ASN A 499 -1.02 -6.05 20.56
N PHE A 500 -1.98 -6.95 20.54
CA PHE A 500 -1.79 -8.38 20.77
C PHE A 500 -2.20 -9.16 19.52
N ASP A 501 -1.33 -10.06 19.09
CA ASP A 501 -1.53 -10.97 17.96
C ASP A 501 -1.29 -12.41 18.38
N LEU A 502 -2.10 -13.33 17.85
CA LEU A 502 -1.94 -14.77 17.97
C LEU A 502 -2.33 -15.44 16.67
N ASP A 503 -1.38 -16.12 16.07
CA ASP A 503 -1.57 -16.97 14.90
C ASP A 503 -1.26 -18.43 15.27
N LEU A 504 -2.07 -19.36 14.77
CA LEU A 504 -1.91 -20.80 14.93
C LEU A 504 -1.93 -21.45 13.54
N LEU A 505 -0.98 -22.34 13.29
CA LEU A 505 -0.93 -23.16 12.08
C LEU A 505 -0.92 -24.64 12.46
N TYR A 506 -1.95 -25.37 12.06
CA TYR A 506 -2.02 -26.82 12.15
C TYR A 506 -1.81 -27.42 10.77
N THR A 507 -0.81 -28.31 10.64
CA THR A 507 -0.48 -28.98 9.39
C THR A 507 -0.44 -30.48 9.61
N SER A 508 -1.41 -31.19 9.06
CA SER A 508 -1.48 -32.66 9.11
C SER A 508 -2.20 -33.15 7.86
N GLU A 509 -1.45 -33.77 6.95
CA GLU A 509 -2.02 -34.23 5.68
C GLU A 509 -3.35 -34.98 5.87
N PRO A 510 -4.38 -34.63 5.11
CA PRO A 510 -4.43 -33.71 3.96
C PRO A 510 -4.81 -32.25 4.31
N PHE A 511 -4.80 -31.86 5.59
CA PHE A 511 -5.31 -30.58 6.09
C PHE A 511 -4.20 -29.63 6.46
N THR A 512 -4.39 -28.35 6.14
CA THR A 512 -3.63 -27.22 6.67
C THR A 512 -4.63 -26.19 7.15
N SER A 513 -4.58 -25.83 8.46
CA SER A 513 -5.52 -24.92 9.09
C SER A 513 -4.76 -23.75 9.70
N LYS A 514 -5.10 -22.52 9.34
CA LYS A 514 -4.53 -21.29 9.91
C LYS A 514 -5.64 -20.52 10.62
N ALA A 515 -5.45 -20.26 11.92
CA ALA A 515 -6.34 -19.45 12.73
C ALA A 515 -5.60 -18.24 13.27
N SER A 516 -6.16 -17.04 13.10
CA SER A 516 -5.56 -15.79 13.52
C SER A 516 -6.52 -15.00 14.39
N LEU A 517 -6.00 -14.39 15.44
CA LEU A 517 -6.73 -13.50 16.33
C LEU A 517 -5.87 -12.29 16.64
N PHE A 518 -6.46 -11.10 16.64
CA PHE A 518 -5.80 -9.90 17.13
C PHE A 518 -6.72 -9.06 18.01
N TYR A 519 -6.11 -8.30 18.95
CA TYR A 519 -6.80 -7.32 19.80
C TYR A 519 -5.88 -6.13 20.04
N TYR A 520 -6.31 -4.95 19.56
CA TYR A 520 -5.58 -3.69 19.65
C TYR A 520 -6.37 -2.69 20.47
N HIS A 521 -5.72 -2.15 21.48
CA HIS A 521 -6.26 -1.10 22.32
C HIS A 521 -5.51 0.19 22.09
N PHE A 522 -6.19 1.16 21.49
CA PHE A 522 -5.67 2.50 21.28
C PHE A 522 -6.04 3.38 22.48
N PHE A 523 -5.04 3.99 23.10
CA PHE A 523 -5.22 5.06 24.08
C PHE A 523 -5.60 6.35 23.39
N ASN A 524 -5.05 6.58 22.18
CA ASN A 524 -5.30 7.69 21.30
C ASN A 524 -5.33 7.18 19.86
N TYR A 525 -6.50 7.16 19.21
CA TYR A 525 -6.71 6.77 17.80
C TYR A 525 -7.07 8.03 17.01
N ILE A 526 -6.19 8.46 16.09
CA ILE A 526 -6.38 9.68 15.31
C ILE A 526 -7.26 9.36 14.11
N TYR A 527 -8.40 10.05 13.96
CA TYR A 527 -9.31 9.83 12.83
C TYR A 527 -10.11 11.09 12.50
N GLN A 528 -10.68 11.10 11.30
CA GLN A 528 -11.61 12.13 10.87
C GLN A 528 -13.00 11.84 11.48
N ASN A 529 -13.50 12.79 12.25
CA ASN A 529 -14.81 12.76 12.88
C ASN A 529 -15.70 13.84 12.29
N PRO A 530 -16.96 13.54 11.95
CA PRO A 530 -17.88 14.58 11.51
C PRO A 530 -18.06 15.67 12.56
N LEU A 531 -18.03 16.92 12.14
CA LEU A 531 -18.27 18.06 13.02
C LEU A 531 -19.77 18.40 13.05
N PHE A 532 -20.36 18.46 14.24
CA PHE A 532 -21.77 18.76 14.42
C PHE A 532 -21.92 20.11 15.13
N ASN A 533 -22.91 20.88 14.69
CA ASN A 533 -23.33 22.10 15.38
C ASN A 533 -24.16 21.80 16.65
N ASP A 534 -24.53 22.84 17.39
CA ASP A 534 -25.31 22.74 18.64
C ASP A 534 -26.69 22.05 18.48
N ASN A 535 -27.21 21.98 17.25
CA ASN A 535 -28.46 21.30 16.94
C ASN A 535 -28.28 19.84 16.53
N ASN A 536 -27.04 19.29 16.64
CA ASN A 536 -26.67 17.95 16.22
C ASN A 536 -26.90 17.71 14.69
N ILE A 537 -26.68 18.75 13.89
CA ILE A 537 -26.66 18.70 12.44
C ILE A 537 -25.20 18.82 12.01
N GLN A 538 -24.74 17.98 11.10
CA GLN A 538 -23.39 18.08 10.58
C GLN A 538 -23.16 19.46 9.94
N GLU A 539 -22.05 20.10 10.28
CA GLU A 539 -21.70 21.40 9.72
C GLU A 539 -21.38 21.27 8.23
N LEU A 540 -21.72 22.33 7.50
CA LEU A 540 -21.32 22.51 6.10
C LEU A 540 -20.40 23.71 6.03
N ASP A 541 -19.32 23.58 5.24
CA ASP A 541 -18.42 24.71 5.01
C ASP A 541 -19.14 25.84 4.24
N PRO A 542 -18.76 27.09 4.53
CA PRO A 542 -19.47 28.25 3.98
C PRO A 542 -19.21 28.49 2.50
N PHE A 543 -18.17 27.89 1.93
CA PHE A 543 -17.72 28.13 0.54
C PHE A 543 -18.35 27.13 -0.43
N HIS A 544 -18.20 25.81 -0.16
CA HIS A 544 -18.63 24.74 -1.05
C HIS A 544 -19.91 24.04 -0.58
N GLN A 545 -20.39 24.35 0.64
CA GLN A 545 -21.52 23.66 1.28
C GLN A 545 -21.27 22.14 1.46
N SER A 546 -20.01 21.77 1.62
CA SER A 546 -19.57 20.38 1.84
C SER A 546 -19.48 20.04 3.31
N GLU A 547 -19.61 18.76 3.63
CA GLU A 547 -19.54 18.25 5.00
C GLU A 547 -18.20 18.57 5.66
N VAL A 548 -18.27 19.04 6.92
CA VAL A 548 -17.09 19.39 7.71
C VAL A 548 -16.68 18.25 8.62
N TRP A 549 -15.39 17.97 8.60
CA TRP A 549 -14.75 16.93 9.40
C TRP A 549 -13.63 17.51 10.24
N GLN A 550 -13.43 16.98 11.42
CA GLN A 550 -12.34 17.35 12.32
C GLN A 550 -11.46 16.14 12.61
N ILE A 551 -10.15 16.32 12.51
CA ILE A 551 -9.19 15.31 12.95
C ILE A 551 -9.06 15.39 14.47
N LYS A 552 -9.20 14.26 15.15
CA LYS A 552 -9.03 14.16 16.59
C LYS A 552 -8.57 12.79 17.03
N GLY A 553 -7.93 12.75 18.20
CA GLY A 553 -7.51 11.53 18.85
C GLY A 553 -8.51 11.07 19.91
N VAL A 554 -8.87 9.80 19.92
CA VAL A 554 -9.83 9.22 20.88
C VAL A 554 -9.45 7.79 21.24
N PRO A 555 -9.78 7.31 22.44
CA PRO A 555 -9.59 5.91 22.80
C PRO A 555 -10.51 4.99 21.99
N ALA A 556 -9.91 3.93 21.40
CA ALA A 556 -10.60 2.97 20.53
C ALA A 556 -10.09 1.54 20.72
N ARG A 557 -10.79 0.57 20.16
CA ARG A 557 -10.41 -0.85 20.13
C ARG A 557 -10.69 -1.41 18.75
N VAL A 558 -9.70 -2.16 18.21
CA VAL A 558 -9.82 -2.90 16.96
C VAL A 558 -9.48 -4.36 17.25
N TYR A 559 -10.32 -5.29 16.84
CA TYR A 559 -10.09 -6.71 17.06
C TYR A 559 -10.74 -7.55 15.97
N GLY A 560 -10.18 -8.74 15.74
CA GLY A 560 -10.67 -9.62 14.70
C GLY A 560 -10.25 -11.06 14.89
N ILE A 561 -10.91 -11.91 14.12
CA ILE A 561 -10.64 -13.35 14.01
C ILE A 561 -10.72 -13.76 12.55
N ALA A 562 -9.78 -14.59 12.11
CA ALA A 562 -9.78 -15.24 10.80
C ALA A 562 -9.51 -16.72 10.94
N LEU A 563 -10.06 -17.50 10.00
CA LEU A 563 -9.77 -18.92 9.82
C LEU A 563 -9.58 -19.20 8.34
N GLU A 564 -8.55 -19.95 8.02
CA GLU A 564 -8.32 -20.54 6.71
C GLU A 564 -8.11 -22.03 6.88
N GLU A 565 -8.87 -22.83 6.15
CA GLU A 565 -8.80 -24.29 6.13
C GLU A 565 -8.52 -24.75 4.71
N ASN A 566 -7.43 -25.45 4.50
CA ASN A 566 -7.06 -26.00 3.20
C ASN A 566 -7.02 -27.53 3.26
N TYR A 567 -7.71 -28.18 2.34
CA TYR A 567 -7.70 -29.60 2.13
C TYR A 567 -7.05 -29.93 0.79
N THR A 568 -5.89 -30.56 0.80
CA THR A 568 -5.12 -30.97 -0.38
C THR A 568 -5.26 -32.46 -0.64
N LYS A 569 -5.62 -32.85 -1.87
CA LYS A 569 -5.69 -34.25 -2.30
C LYS A 569 -5.02 -34.45 -3.65
N THR A 570 -3.99 -35.30 -3.66
CA THR A 570 -3.35 -35.73 -4.92
C THR A 570 -3.83 -37.13 -5.30
N ILE A 571 -4.26 -37.29 -6.55
CA ILE A 571 -4.67 -38.57 -7.17
C ILE A 571 -3.91 -38.68 -8.49
N ASP A 572 -2.95 -39.58 -8.56
CA ASP A 572 -1.97 -39.67 -9.65
C ASP A 572 -1.26 -38.32 -9.89
N ALA A 573 -1.41 -37.74 -11.06
CA ALA A 573 -0.86 -36.42 -11.43
C ALA A 573 -1.86 -35.25 -11.21
N HIS A 574 -3.02 -35.51 -10.64
CA HIS A 574 -4.04 -34.51 -10.38
C HIS A 574 -3.96 -34.04 -8.92
N LYS A 575 -3.72 -32.75 -8.70
CA LYS A 575 -3.78 -32.12 -7.38
C LYS A 575 -5.08 -31.32 -7.27
N PHE A 576 -5.80 -31.52 -6.18
CA PHE A 576 -7.01 -30.77 -5.84
C PHE A 576 -6.78 -30.07 -4.50
N ASP A 577 -7.00 -28.76 -4.46
CA ASP A 577 -6.97 -27.95 -3.26
C ASP A 577 -8.36 -27.35 -3.04
N LEU A 578 -8.96 -27.60 -1.87
CA LEU A 578 -10.20 -27.00 -1.42
C LEU A 578 -9.88 -26.07 -0.26
N THR A 579 -10.09 -24.77 -0.44
CA THR A 579 -9.83 -23.78 0.58
C THR A 579 -11.13 -23.15 1.07
N PHE A 580 -11.28 -23.05 2.38
CA PHE A 580 -12.34 -22.31 3.05
C PHE A 580 -11.71 -21.18 3.86
N LYS A 581 -12.24 -19.95 3.74
CA LYS A 581 -11.78 -18.77 4.49
C LYS A 581 -12.96 -18.07 5.12
N PHE A 582 -12.79 -17.53 6.31
CA PHE A 582 -13.64 -16.49 6.83
C PHE A 582 -12.85 -15.51 7.70
N GLU A 583 -13.34 -14.28 7.79
CA GLU A 583 -12.80 -13.28 8.70
C GLU A 583 -13.86 -12.30 9.17
N ALA A 584 -13.62 -11.76 10.35
CA ALA A 584 -14.45 -10.76 10.97
C ALA A 584 -13.59 -9.76 11.73
N ILE A 585 -13.77 -8.48 11.43
CA ILE A 585 -13.10 -7.38 12.11
C ILE A 585 -14.15 -6.48 12.77
N ARG A 586 -13.81 -5.92 13.90
CA ARG A 586 -14.61 -4.94 14.59
C ARG A 586 -13.75 -3.84 15.18
N ALA A 587 -14.18 -2.57 14.98
CA ALA A 587 -13.54 -1.40 15.55
C ALA A 587 -14.56 -0.52 16.24
N ARG A 588 -14.27 -0.09 17.50
CA ARG A 588 -15.19 0.63 18.36
C ARG A 588 -14.50 1.76 19.10
N LEU A 589 -15.23 2.87 19.26
CA LEU A 589 -14.86 3.93 20.17
C LEU A 589 -15.13 3.49 21.63
N ASN A 590 -14.27 3.88 22.57
CA ASN A 590 -14.49 3.59 23.99
C ASN A 590 -15.66 4.41 24.56
N SER A 591 -15.96 5.56 23.98
CA SER A 591 -17.13 6.41 24.31
C SER A 591 -18.46 5.83 23.84
N GLY A 592 -18.46 4.78 23.04
CA GLY A 592 -19.61 4.20 22.32
C GLY A 592 -19.58 4.53 20.84
N GLY A 593 -20.29 3.74 20.03
CA GLY A 593 -20.23 3.84 18.56
C GLY A 593 -19.13 3.00 17.93
N ASN A 594 -19.00 3.09 16.63
CA ASN A 594 -18.04 2.32 15.82
C ASN A 594 -17.13 3.28 15.07
N LEU A 595 -15.92 2.81 14.69
CA LEU A 595 -15.06 3.50 13.74
C LEU A 595 -15.61 3.32 12.32
N PRO A 596 -15.42 4.31 11.44
CA PRO A 596 -15.90 4.25 10.06
C PRO A 596 -15.03 3.33 9.19
N ARG A 597 -15.61 2.88 8.07
CA ARG A 597 -14.90 2.19 7.00
C ARG A 597 -14.10 0.96 7.47
N ILE A 598 -14.73 0.12 8.28
CA ILE A 598 -14.16 -1.14 8.76
C ILE A 598 -14.60 -2.28 7.85
N PRO A 599 -13.72 -3.24 7.50
CA PRO A 599 -14.08 -4.40 6.72
C PRO A 599 -15.30 -5.12 7.30
N THR A 600 -16.23 -5.51 6.45
CA THR A 600 -17.38 -6.30 6.87
C THR A 600 -16.99 -7.76 7.04
N PHE A 601 -17.77 -8.53 7.80
CA PHE A 601 -17.61 -9.98 7.83
C PHE A 601 -17.59 -10.53 6.40
N ASN A 602 -16.60 -11.36 6.11
CA ASN A 602 -16.53 -12.05 4.83
C ASN A 602 -16.18 -13.52 5.02
N GLY A 603 -16.54 -14.32 4.02
CA GLY A 603 -16.21 -15.74 3.97
C GLY A 603 -16.24 -16.25 2.55
N GLY A 604 -15.41 -17.24 2.26
CA GLY A 604 -15.27 -17.77 0.92
C GLY A 604 -14.89 -19.23 0.86
N VAL A 605 -15.09 -19.81 -0.32
CA VAL A 605 -14.63 -21.14 -0.67
C VAL A 605 -14.02 -21.11 -2.06
N SER A 606 -12.89 -21.79 -2.24
CA SER A 606 -12.30 -21.99 -3.56
C SER A 606 -11.92 -23.45 -3.79
N ILE A 607 -12.00 -23.87 -5.04
CA ILE A 607 -11.54 -25.17 -5.50
C ILE A 607 -10.52 -24.91 -6.60
N GLU A 608 -9.31 -25.43 -6.41
CA GLU A 608 -8.24 -25.40 -7.40
C GLU A 608 -7.92 -26.84 -7.84
N HIS A 609 -7.64 -27.00 -9.13
CA HIS A 609 -7.20 -28.24 -9.72
C HIS A 609 -5.98 -27.99 -10.61
N SER A 610 -4.91 -28.74 -10.36
CA SER A 610 -3.67 -28.68 -11.14
C SER A 610 -3.39 -30.05 -11.80
N TYR A 611 -2.97 -30.02 -13.06
CA TYR A 611 -2.60 -31.20 -13.84
C TYR A 611 -1.65 -30.86 -14.98
N LYS A 612 -0.41 -31.36 -14.94
CA LYS A 612 0.58 -31.25 -16.04
C LYS A 612 0.70 -29.84 -16.65
N GLY A 613 0.88 -28.83 -15.85
CA GLY A 613 0.94 -27.44 -16.31
C GLY A 613 -0.40 -26.75 -16.50
N TYR A 614 -1.53 -27.45 -16.46
CA TYR A 614 -2.86 -26.84 -16.38
C TYR A 614 -3.20 -26.53 -14.92
N LYS A 615 -3.74 -25.35 -14.67
CA LYS A 615 -4.29 -24.92 -13.39
C LYS A 615 -5.68 -24.34 -13.64
N GLY A 616 -6.65 -24.72 -12.82
CA GLY A 616 -7.99 -24.14 -12.85
C GLY A 616 -8.47 -23.88 -11.44
N LYS A 617 -9.02 -22.69 -11.17
CA LYS A 617 -9.53 -22.27 -9.86
C LYS A 617 -10.91 -21.65 -10.04
N ILE A 618 -11.83 -21.96 -9.16
CA ILE A 618 -13.12 -21.28 -9.02
C ILE A 618 -13.23 -20.84 -7.57
N SER A 619 -13.57 -19.58 -7.34
CA SER A 619 -13.72 -19.00 -6.01
C SER A 619 -15.09 -18.36 -5.86
N TYR A 620 -15.65 -18.50 -4.67
CA TYR A 620 -16.85 -17.81 -4.22
C TYR A 620 -16.55 -17.08 -2.93
N LYS A 621 -16.81 -15.77 -2.85
CA LYS A 621 -16.67 -14.92 -1.65
C LYS A 621 -18.00 -14.26 -1.35
N TYR A 622 -18.44 -14.33 -0.10
CA TYR A 622 -19.57 -13.61 0.44
C TYR A 622 -19.07 -12.45 1.28
N MET A 623 -19.57 -11.24 1.01
CA MET A 623 -19.33 -10.05 1.83
C MET A 623 -20.64 -9.68 2.51
N ASP A 624 -20.63 -9.61 3.85
CA ASP A 624 -21.84 -9.24 4.61
C ASP A 624 -22.12 -7.73 4.49
N LYS A 625 -23.34 -7.35 4.75
CA LYS A 625 -23.70 -5.93 4.87
C LYS A 625 -22.96 -5.29 6.05
N ASN A 626 -22.72 -3.99 5.99
CA ASN A 626 -22.19 -3.26 7.13
C ASN A 626 -23.21 -3.21 8.28
N ARG A 627 -23.02 -4.06 9.28
CA ARG A 627 -23.86 -4.14 10.48
C ARG A 627 -23.44 -3.16 11.58
N PHE A 628 -22.23 -2.63 11.51
CA PHE A 628 -21.59 -1.88 12.58
C PHE A 628 -21.06 -0.54 12.07
N LYS A 629 -21.94 0.22 11.41
CA LYS A 629 -21.61 1.54 10.88
C LYS A 629 -21.23 2.52 11.98
N ALA A 630 -20.35 3.45 11.62
CA ALA A 630 -20.14 4.67 12.38
C ALA A 630 -21.34 5.63 12.20
N ASP A 631 -21.40 6.65 13.05
CA ASP A 631 -22.33 7.76 12.87
C ASP A 631 -22.03 8.44 11.51
N ASN A 632 -23.06 8.78 10.75
CA ASN A 632 -22.99 9.35 9.40
C ASN A 632 -22.42 8.42 8.30
N GLU A 633 -22.17 7.17 8.59
CA GLU A 633 -21.80 6.20 7.57
C GLU A 633 -23.05 5.61 6.91
N THR A 634 -23.10 5.58 5.60
CA THR A 634 -24.23 5.04 4.83
C THR A 634 -24.25 3.51 4.86
N ASP A 635 -25.38 2.91 4.48
CA ASP A 635 -25.52 1.45 4.41
C ASP A 635 -24.68 0.86 3.27
N THR A 636 -24.02 -0.26 3.54
CA THR A 636 -23.38 -1.08 2.50
C THR A 636 -24.12 -2.43 2.46
N PRO A 637 -24.78 -2.79 1.35
CA PRO A 637 -25.47 -4.07 1.22
C PRO A 637 -24.49 -5.24 1.12
N ALA A 638 -24.95 -6.44 1.48
CA ALA A 638 -24.20 -7.66 1.24
C ALA A 638 -24.15 -8.00 -0.26
N TYR A 639 -23.07 -8.68 -0.68
CA TYR A 639 -22.94 -9.16 -2.05
C TYR A 639 -22.17 -10.48 -2.13
N ASN A 640 -22.31 -11.15 -3.28
CA ASN A 640 -21.62 -12.39 -3.61
C ASN A 640 -20.65 -12.14 -4.76
N TRP A 641 -19.45 -12.68 -4.65
CA TRP A 641 -18.42 -12.52 -5.67
C TRP A 641 -17.99 -13.90 -6.18
N VAL A 642 -18.12 -14.14 -7.47
CA VAL A 642 -17.69 -15.37 -8.11
C VAL A 642 -16.57 -15.03 -9.08
N SER A 643 -15.40 -15.67 -8.91
CA SER A 643 -14.28 -15.57 -9.83
C SER A 643 -13.85 -16.94 -10.34
N ALA A 644 -13.19 -16.96 -11.48
CA ALA A 644 -12.60 -18.16 -12.06
C ALA A 644 -11.27 -17.82 -12.76
N PHE A 645 -10.34 -18.74 -12.66
CA PHE A 645 -9.03 -18.65 -13.29
C PHE A 645 -8.70 -19.99 -13.95
N ILE A 646 -8.10 -19.94 -15.13
CA ILE A 646 -7.54 -21.10 -15.81
C ILE A 646 -6.24 -20.69 -16.47
N SER A 647 -5.19 -21.50 -16.31
CA SER A 647 -3.91 -21.26 -16.99
C SER A 647 -3.30 -22.53 -17.54
N TYR A 648 -2.38 -22.32 -18.45
CA TYR A 648 -1.49 -23.35 -18.99
C TYR A 648 -0.06 -22.83 -18.98
N HIS A 649 0.75 -23.44 -18.14
CA HIS A 649 2.18 -23.18 -18.00
C HIS A 649 3.01 -24.23 -18.73
N GLN A 650 4.04 -23.82 -19.46
CA GLN A 650 4.99 -24.72 -20.08
C GLN A 650 6.40 -24.13 -20.06
N LYS A 651 7.37 -24.98 -19.69
CA LYS A 651 8.79 -24.65 -19.70
C LYS A 651 9.50 -25.51 -20.76
N THR A 652 10.22 -24.85 -21.62
CA THR A 652 11.13 -25.46 -22.61
C THR A 652 12.57 -25.06 -22.28
N ARG A 653 13.54 -25.48 -23.05
CA ARG A 653 14.97 -25.12 -22.87
C ARG A 653 15.22 -23.59 -22.96
N TYR A 654 14.44 -22.87 -23.77
CA TYR A 654 14.71 -21.47 -24.15
C TYR A 654 13.54 -20.53 -23.84
N LEU A 655 12.39 -21.07 -23.52
CA LEU A 655 11.18 -20.29 -23.30
C LEU A 655 10.33 -20.97 -22.24
N GLU A 656 9.98 -20.22 -21.23
CA GLU A 656 8.93 -20.54 -20.26
C GLU A 656 7.77 -19.59 -20.51
N TYR A 657 6.54 -20.12 -20.60
CA TYR A 657 5.38 -19.28 -20.81
C TYR A 657 4.17 -19.76 -20.02
N GLU A 658 3.32 -18.83 -19.67
CA GLU A 658 2.03 -19.09 -19.09
C GLU A 658 0.95 -18.28 -19.82
N LEU A 659 -0.04 -18.98 -20.36
CA LEU A 659 -1.25 -18.36 -20.91
C LEU A 659 -2.39 -18.56 -19.91
N TYR A 660 -3.12 -17.48 -19.60
CA TYR A 660 -4.22 -17.53 -18.65
C TYR A 660 -5.47 -16.80 -19.13
N LEU A 661 -6.61 -17.25 -18.58
CA LEU A 661 -7.92 -16.61 -18.70
C LEU A 661 -8.47 -16.44 -17.28
N LYS A 662 -8.88 -15.20 -16.94
CA LYS A 662 -9.43 -14.83 -15.65
C LYS A 662 -10.81 -14.20 -15.81
N GLY A 663 -11.71 -14.49 -14.91
CA GLY A 663 -13.04 -13.86 -14.83
C GLY A 663 -13.34 -13.41 -13.42
N GLU A 664 -13.72 -12.15 -13.26
CA GLU A 664 -14.12 -11.53 -12.01
C GLU A 664 -15.59 -11.14 -12.04
N ASN A 665 -16.26 -11.17 -10.88
CA ASN A 665 -17.70 -10.88 -10.77
C ASN A 665 -18.54 -11.58 -11.84
N LEU A 666 -18.33 -12.88 -12.02
CA LEU A 666 -18.95 -13.66 -13.10
C LEU A 666 -20.48 -13.65 -13.07
N THR A 667 -21.06 -13.42 -11.91
CA THR A 667 -22.52 -13.25 -11.71
C THR A 667 -23.02 -11.88 -12.11
N ASN A 668 -22.12 -10.91 -12.36
CA ASN A 668 -22.43 -9.51 -12.65
C ASN A 668 -23.28 -8.86 -11.54
N GLU A 669 -22.94 -9.12 -10.29
CA GLU A 669 -23.64 -8.57 -9.13
C GLU A 669 -23.19 -7.12 -8.86
N ILE A 670 -24.12 -6.26 -8.44
CA ILE A 670 -23.77 -4.92 -7.96
C ILE A 670 -23.12 -5.03 -6.58
N ALA A 671 -21.93 -4.50 -6.42
CA ALA A 671 -21.15 -4.62 -5.21
C ALA A 671 -20.56 -3.26 -4.81
N TYR A 672 -20.40 -3.06 -3.50
CA TYR A 672 -19.88 -1.81 -2.92
C TYR A 672 -18.78 -2.13 -1.91
N ASN A 673 -17.66 -1.43 -2.01
CA ASN A 673 -16.59 -1.56 -1.04
C ASN A 673 -16.88 -0.70 0.21
N ASN A 674 -17.09 -1.32 1.38
CA ASN A 674 -17.37 -0.61 2.62
C ASN A 674 -16.20 0.26 3.11
N LEU A 675 -14.98 0.00 2.63
CA LEU A 675 -13.78 0.76 2.97
C LEU A 675 -13.68 2.09 2.19
N SER A 676 -14.43 2.23 1.10
CA SER A 676 -14.40 3.43 0.26
C SER A 676 -15.23 4.56 0.88
N PHE A 677 -14.66 5.76 0.91
CA PHE A 677 -15.37 6.98 1.26
C PHE A 677 -16.42 7.34 0.18
N LEU A 678 -16.16 6.97 -1.08
CA LEU A 678 -17.03 7.22 -2.25
C LEU A 678 -17.88 6.00 -2.64
N LYS A 679 -18.16 5.07 -1.74
CA LYS A 679 -18.83 3.79 -2.09
C LYS A 679 -20.14 3.96 -2.86
N GLU A 680 -20.92 5.03 -2.61
CA GLU A 680 -22.19 5.26 -3.29
C GLU A 680 -22.02 5.64 -4.77
N THR A 681 -20.93 6.30 -5.12
CA THR A 681 -20.64 6.79 -6.46
C THR A 681 -19.65 5.91 -7.22
N ALA A 682 -18.87 5.10 -6.47
CA ALA A 682 -17.84 4.19 -6.97
C ALA A 682 -18.17 2.72 -6.64
N PRO A 683 -19.28 2.14 -7.11
CA PRO A 683 -19.53 0.71 -6.98
C PRO A 683 -18.42 -0.10 -7.68
N LEU A 684 -18.16 -1.32 -7.21
CA LEU A 684 -17.18 -2.19 -7.84
C LEU A 684 -17.59 -2.55 -9.28
N ALA A 685 -16.58 -2.90 -10.09
CA ALA A 685 -16.82 -3.28 -11.48
C ALA A 685 -17.78 -4.50 -11.59
N GLY A 686 -18.66 -4.45 -12.57
CA GLY A 686 -19.44 -5.62 -13.00
C GLY A 686 -18.51 -6.69 -13.58
N ARG A 687 -19.08 -7.67 -14.28
CA ARG A 687 -18.30 -8.78 -14.82
C ARG A 687 -17.12 -8.31 -15.68
N GLN A 688 -15.94 -8.85 -15.37
CA GLN A 688 -14.71 -8.67 -16.12
C GLN A 688 -14.20 -10.02 -16.63
N ILE A 689 -13.62 -10.04 -17.80
CA ILE A 689 -12.94 -11.21 -18.37
C ILE A 689 -11.62 -10.72 -18.95
N SER A 690 -10.52 -11.35 -18.54
CA SER A 690 -9.18 -10.99 -18.98
C SER A 690 -8.44 -12.20 -19.51
N ILE A 691 -7.64 -12.02 -20.55
CA ILE A 691 -6.70 -12.99 -21.08
C ILE A 691 -5.29 -12.41 -20.96
N GLY A 692 -4.33 -13.23 -20.56
CA GLY A 692 -2.93 -12.77 -20.44
C GLY A 692 -1.94 -13.85 -20.84
N LEU A 693 -0.74 -13.38 -21.19
CA LEU A 693 0.40 -14.18 -21.57
C LEU A 693 1.65 -13.62 -20.88
N GLU A 694 2.35 -14.49 -20.16
CA GLU A 694 3.66 -14.22 -19.61
C GLU A 694 4.69 -15.09 -20.29
N MET A 695 5.87 -14.53 -20.59
CA MET A 695 6.97 -15.26 -21.23
C MET A 695 8.29 -14.90 -20.56
N LYS A 696 9.14 -15.91 -20.35
CA LYS A 696 10.52 -15.77 -19.83
C LYS A 696 11.47 -16.47 -20.81
N PHE A 697 12.52 -15.72 -21.24
CA PHE A 697 13.53 -16.16 -22.21
C PHE A 697 14.90 -16.29 -21.57
#